data_dd07bf9fcee403a2fea93a66681f5cfe
#
_entry.id   dd07bf9fcee403a2fea93a66681f5cfe
#
_cell.length_a   1.000
_cell.length_b   1.000
_cell.length_c   1.000
_cell.angle_alpha   90.00
_cell.angle_beta   90.00
_cell.angle_gamma   90.00
#
_symmetry.space_group_name_H-M   'P 1'
#
loop_
_entity.id
_entity.type
_entity.pdbx_description
1 polymer ?
#
loop_
_entity_poly.entity_id
_entity_poly.type
_entity_poly.pdbx_seq_one_letter_code
_entity_poly.pdbx_strand_id
1 'polypeptide(L)'
;MRIPFGSVASLALCFTVSAFAAEPFDDKFRQLEEVLPTPNTYRTASGAPGHAYWQQRADYTIRATLDEAKREIAGSGTVTYHNQSPDTLGYLWVQLDQNIYKPDSDARRMATAPSRQAWAKTAGEDTMKFEGLRGILARGDFQGGFNIRALKGDDGQPLKYVVNRTMMRIDLPQPLKPGQDFVFQIDWDYRINEQKVLGGRAGYEVFDDKNALFEVAQWFPRMAAYYDAAGWQHKQFLGSGEFTLEFGDYDVQLTVPADHIVASTGELQNPQDVLSAAQRERLAKARGSDKPIVIVTQKEAEAAEKSVSRAQKTWHFKAANVRDFAWASSRKFIWDAQGYKKGGSDVMAMSYYPKEGNPLWEKYSTQAIVHTIEQYNKYSIAYPYPTAISVNGPVGGMEYPMISFNGPRPVKDKKTGELTYSKRTKYGLIGVIIHEVGHNYYPMIINSDERQWTWMDEGLNTFVQYLAQQAWEENYPASRGEPREIVDYMRSRDQVPIMTNSESLLQFGNNAYAKPAAGLNILRETILGRELFDYAFKEYAQRWKFKRPTPADFFRTMEDASGTDLDWFWRGWFYTTDPVDISIDGISEYGVSSKNPETEKAWKKAQKDAQPESVTNRANKGMPRRVDAHPELKDFYNQHDDFTVTNKDRNAYAEALAALEPWEKDLLKQGKHLYLVDLSNVGGMVMPLILEIELKSGKKYVERVPAEVWRYSPKKITKVVITDEPMVGLVQDPYWETADIDTSNNSWPRKITPSRLELFKSEKSPKDNLMRDFHTPLKDKNGGSAKGDEA
;
A
#
# COMPACT_ATOMS: atom_id res chain seq x y z
N MET A 1 -87.83 -28.18 -23.19
CA MET A 1 -87.06 -28.09 -24.42
C MET A 1 -85.84 -27.23 -24.01
N ARG A 2 -84.63 -27.82 -23.86
CA ARG A 2 -83.45 -27.16 -23.31
C ARG A 2 -82.54 -26.80 -24.49
N ILE A 3 -82.10 -25.55 -24.51
CA ILE A 3 -81.16 -25.03 -25.46
C ILE A 3 -79.77 -24.90 -24.69
N PRO A 4 -78.67 -25.42 -25.21
CA PRO A 4 -77.43 -25.32 -24.49
C PRO A 4 -76.72 -23.99 -24.77
N PHE A 5 -76.10 -23.44 -23.71
CA PHE A 5 -75.23 -22.28 -23.74
C PHE A 5 -73.83 -22.66 -24.32
N GLY A 6 -73.46 -21.96 -25.37
CA GLY A 6 -72.10 -22.04 -25.94
C GLY A 6 -71.17 -21.14 -25.15
N SER A 7 -70.07 -21.71 -24.67
CA SER A 7 -68.99 -20.99 -23.99
C SER A 7 -68.13 -20.20 -24.98
N VAL A 8 -68.11 -18.87 -24.86
CA VAL A 8 -67.14 -17.98 -25.52
C VAL A 8 -65.90 -17.93 -24.68
N ALA A 9 -64.84 -18.56 -25.12
CA ALA A 9 -63.53 -18.45 -24.52
C ALA A 9 -62.86 -17.14 -24.93
N SER A 10 -62.79 -16.16 -24.01
CA SER A 10 -62.04 -14.92 -24.21
C SER A 10 -60.56 -15.21 -24.00
N LEU A 11 -59.77 -15.14 -25.08
CA LEU A 11 -58.32 -15.18 -25.04
C LEU A 11 -57.84 -13.83 -24.51
N ALA A 12 -57.52 -13.73 -23.23
CA ALA A 12 -56.80 -12.60 -22.67
C ALA A 12 -55.33 -12.67 -23.05
N LEU A 13 -54.91 -11.90 -24.06
CA LEU A 13 -53.48 -11.68 -24.32
C LEU A 13 -52.88 -10.83 -23.20
N CYS A 14 -52.22 -11.53 -22.23
CA CYS A 14 -51.34 -10.86 -21.28
C CYS A 14 -50.10 -10.36 -22.00
N PHE A 15 -50.08 -9.09 -22.39
CA PHE A 15 -48.85 -8.39 -22.67
C PHE A 15 -48.13 -8.24 -21.33
N THR A 16 -47.17 -9.08 -21.05
CA THR A 16 -46.15 -8.79 -20.05
C THR A 16 -45.29 -7.65 -20.58
N VAL A 17 -45.64 -6.43 -20.24
CA VAL A 17 -44.71 -5.30 -20.30
C VAL A 17 -43.67 -5.65 -19.25
N SER A 18 -42.51 -6.16 -19.69
CA SER A 18 -41.33 -6.17 -18.87
C SER A 18 -41.05 -4.72 -18.53
N ALA A 19 -41.49 -4.29 -17.36
CA ALA A 19 -40.98 -3.07 -16.76
C ALA A 19 -39.48 -3.33 -16.57
N PHE A 20 -38.68 -2.78 -17.47
CA PHE A 20 -37.28 -2.54 -17.15
C PHE A 20 -37.36 -1.64 -15.92
N ALA A 21 -37.16 -2.21 -14.74
CA ALA A 21 -36.85 -1.41 -13.58
C ALA A 21 -35.62 -0.59 -13.98
N ALA A 22 -35.78 0.73 -14.05
CA ALA A 22 -34.63 1.60 -14.21
C ALA A 22 -33.64 1.19 -13.13
N GLU A 23 -32.40 0.84 -13.50
CA GLU A 23 -31.38 0.56 -12.50
C GLU A 23 -31.36 1.75 -11.51
N PRO A 24 -31.33 1.50 -10.22
CA PRO A 24 -31.28 2.59 -9.25
C PRO A 24 -30.08 3.48 -9.59
N PHE A 25 -30.29 4.79 -9.55
CA PHE A 25 -29.22 5.77 -9.75
C PHE A 25 -28.11 5.50 -8.73
N ASP A 26 -26.94 5.12 -9.22
CA ASP A 26 -25.75 4.86 -8.40
C ASP A 26 -25.03 6.19 -8.15
N ASP A 27 -25.40 6.85 -7.04
CA ASP A 27 -24.82 8.15 -6.66
C ASP A 27 -23.37 7.96 -6.14
N LYS A 28 -22.42 8.07 -7.05
CA LYS A 28 -20.98 8.00 -6.75
C LYS A 28 -20.48 9.18 -5.92
N PHE A 29 -21.24 10.28 -5.83
CA PHE A 29 -20.93 11.51 -5.08
C PHE A 29 -21.71 11.64 -3.78
N ARG A 30 -22.40 10.58 -3.34
CA ARG A 30 -23.10 10.56 -2.07
C ARG A 30 -22.14 10.80 -0.91
N GLN A 31 -22.52 11.72 -0.02
CA GLN A 31 -21.68 12.13 1.11
C GLN A 31 -21.37 10.94 2.05
N LEU A 32 -20.14 10.87 2.55
CA LEU A 32 -19.69 9.80 3.45
C LEU A 32 -20.22 9.96 4.88
N GLU A 33 -20.64 11.14 5.30
CA GLU A 33 -21.22 11.40 6.63
C GLU A 33 -22.38 10.46 6.97
N GLU A 34 -23.03 9.88 5.96
CA GLU A 34 -24.10 8.88 6.19
C GLU A 34 -23.58 7.54 6.73
N VAL A 35 -22.29 7.22 6.52
CA VAL A 35 -21.65 5.96 6.94
C VAL A 35 -20.54 6.18 7.97
N LEU A 36 -19.97 7.38 8.04
CA LEU A 36 -18.96 7.72 9.03
C LEU A 36 -19.62 7.95 10.42
N PRO A 37 -18.91 7.63 11.51
CA PRO A 37 -19.38 7.95 12.86
C PRO A 37 -19.65 9.44 13.00
N THR A 38 -20.79 9.78 13.62
CA THR A 38 -21.15 11.19 13.88
C THR A 38 -20.08 11.88 14.73
N PRO A 39 -19.62 13.09 14.37
CA PRO A 39 -18.69 13.86 15.20
C PRO A 39 -19.24 14.11 16.60
N ASN A 40 -18.35 14.15 17.59
CA ASN A 40 -18.71 14.31 19.00
C ASN A 40 -17.62 15.11 19.77
N THR A 41 -17.71 15.17 21.10
CA THR A 41 -16.75 15.88 21.95
C THR A 41 -15.35 15.26 21.97
N TYR A 42 -15.21 13.99 21.57
CA TYR A 42 -13.92 13.29 21.48
C TYR A 42 -13.27 13.42 20.09
N ARG A 43 -14.11 13.47 19.03
CA ARG A 43 -13.67 13.51 17.62
C ARG A 43 -14.50 14.52 16.84
N THR A 44 -13.84 15.57 16.36
CA THR A 44 -14.52 16.71 15.71
C THR A 44 -14.87 16.43 14.25
N ALA A 45 -15.76 17.27 13.69
CA ALA A 45 -16.09 17.22 12.26
C ALA A 45 -14.90 17.58 11.34
N SER A 46 -13.89 18.28 11.84
CA SER A 46 -12.65 18.56 11.11
C SER A 46 -11.65 17.39 11.14
N GLY A 47 -12.01 16.24 11.72
CA GLY A 47 -11.09 15.11 11.88
C GLY A 47 -10.03 15.29 12.98
N ALA A 48 -10.11 16.36 13.78
CA ALA A 48 -9.19 16.59 14.89
C ALA A 48 -9.69 15.95 16.19
N PRO A 49 -8.80 15.64 17.16
CA PRO A 49 -9.21 15.30 18.51
C PRO A 49 -10.03 16.40 19.12
N GLY A 50 -11.17 16.06 19.75
CA GLY A 50 -12.04 17.01 20.43
C GLY A 50 -11.51 17.40 21.79
N HIS A 51 -12.16 18.40 22.43
CA HIS A 51 -11.73 18.92 23.72
C HIS A 51 -11.85 17.93 24.88
N ALA A 52 -12.68 16.89 24.73
CA ALA A 52 -12.85 15.83 25.71
C ALA A 52 -12.12 14.52 25.33
N TYR A 53 -11.24 14.56 24.31
CA TYR A 53 -10.47 13.38 23.90
C TYR A 53 -9.62 12.87 25.06
N TRP A 54 -9.68 11.57 25.28
CA TRP A 54 -8.91 10.86 26.30
C TRP A 54 -8.19 9.65 25.72
N GLN A 55 -7.18 9.18 26.40
CA GLN A 55 -6.43 8.00 26.04
C GLN A 55 -5.84 7.34 27.28
N GLN A 56 -5.93 6.02 27.37
CA GLN A 56 -5.35 5.25 28.46
C GLN A 56 -3.82 5.24 28.37
N ARG A 57 -3.20 4.87 29.50
CA ARG A 57 -1.76 4.72 29.61
C ARG A 57 -1.41 3.47 30.41
N ALA A 58 -0.32 2.77 30.03
CA ALA A 58 0.19 1.60 30.76
C ALA A 58 1.70 1.65 30.85
N ASP A 59 2.24 1.80 32.08
CA ASP A 59 3.67 1.83 32.35
C ASP A 59 4.16 0.45 32.79
N TYR A 60 5.40 0.11 32.41
CA TYR A 60 5.95 -1.23 32.62
C TYR A 60 7.34 -1.17 33.24
N THR A 61 7.55 -1.95 34.30
CA THR A 61 8.88 -2.32 34.82
C THR A 61 9.07 -3.81 34.65
N ILE A 62 10.01 -4.24 33.80
CA ILE A 62 10.15 -5.64 33.40
C ILE A 62 11.59 -6.11 33.65
N ARG A 63 11.72 -7.35 34.17
CA ARG A 63 12.97 -8.09 34.19
C ARG A 63 12.78 -9.38 33.44
N ALA A 64 13.69 -9.69 32.50
CA ALA A 64 13.64 -10.92 31.74
C ALA A 64 15.00 -11.58 31.60
N THR A 65 15.00 -12.91 31.51
CA THR A 65 16.20 -13.73 31.32
C THR A 65 16.01 -14.61 30.08
N LEU A 66 17.00 -14.62 29.20
CA LEU A 66 17.08 -15.52 28.04
C LEU A 66 17.90 -16.76 28.45
N ASP A 67 17.26 -17.91 28.44
CA ASP A 67 17.95 -19.22 28.47
C ASP A 67 18.22 -19.63 26.99
N GLU A 68 19.43 -19.34 26.52
CA GLU A 68 19.82 -19.66 25.14
C GLU A 68 19.73 -21.15 24.84
N ALA A 69 20.10 -22.02 25.82
CA ALA A 69 20.14 -23.46 25.60
C ALA A 69 18.73 -24.07 25.47
N LYS A 70 17.78 -23.60 26.27
CA LYS A 70 16.37 -24.02 26.21
C LYS A 70 15.54 -23.29 25.17
N ARG A 71 16.05 -22.19 24.63
CA ARG A 71 15.26 -21.28 23.74
C ARG A 71 14.02 -20.75 24.45
N GLU A 72 14.20 -20.25 25.67
CA GLU A 72 13.14 -19.85 26.59
C GLU A 72 13.40 -18.44 27.13
N ILE A 73 12.33 -17.67 27.31
CA ILE A 73 12.34 -16.42 28.06
C ILE A 73 11.49 -16.61 29.31
N ALA A 74 12.06 -16.23 30.46
CA ALA A 74 11.34 -16.07 31.72
C ALA A 74 11.33 -14.57 32.08
N GLY A 75 10.18 -14.05 32.42
CA GLY A 75 9.97 -12.64 32.74
C GLY A 75 9.12 -12.41 33.99
N SER A 76 9.38 -11.29 34.66
CA SER A 76 8.59 -10.74 35.75
C SER A 76 8.37 -9.26 35.49
N GLY A 77 7.12 -8.79 35.57
CA GLY A 77 6.75 -7.41 35.26
C GLY A 77 5.80 -6.82 36.30
N THR A 78 5.98 -5.51 36.55
CA THR A 78 4.99 -4.67 37.23
C THR A 78 4.37 -3.77 36.18
N VAL A 79 3.05 -3.76 36.13
CA VAL A 79 2.26 -2.93 35.22
C VAL A 79 1.47 -1.93 36.05
N THR A 80 1.59 -0.64 35.70
CA THR A 80 0.74 0.42 36.22
C THR A 80 -0.21 0.86 35.13
N TYR A 81 -1.50 0.61 35.30
CA TYR A 81 -2.54 0.99 34.36
C TYR A 81 -3.27 2.24 34.86
N HIS A 82 -3.27 3.29 34.06
CA HIS A 82 -3.87 4.57 34.37
C HIS A 82 -5.23 4.70 33.67
N ASN A 83 -6.31 4.76 34.42
CA ASN A 83 -7.64 4.96 33.85
C ASN A 83 -7.91 6.45 33.60
N GLN A 84 -7.57 6.92 32.41
CA GLN A 84 -7.82 8.30 31.94
C GLN A 84 -9.16 8.43 31.22
N SER A 85 -9.94 7.34 31.11
CA SER A 85 -11.30 7.39 30.51
C SER A 85 -12.31 8.00 31.49
N PRO A 86 -13.48 8.44 31.00
CA PRO A 86 -14.58 8.83 31.85
C PRO A 86 -15.29 7.65 32.53
N ASP A 87 -14.93 6.42 32.18
CA ASP A 87 -15.60 5.21 32.59
C ASP A 87 -15.00 4.59 33.86
N THR A 88 -15.84 3.95 34.67
CA THR A 88 -15.38 3.10 35.77
C THR A 88 -15.18 1.68 35.28
N LEU A 89 -13.97 1.16 35.40
CA LEU A 89 -13.58 -0.16 34.89
C LEU A 89 -13.67 -1.22 35.99
N GLY A 90 -14.42 -2.31 35.76
CA GLY A 90 -14.51 -3.46 36.67
C GLY A 90 -13.52 -4.58 36.34
N TYR A 91 -12.86 -4.49 35.19
CA TYR A 91 -11.90 -5.48 34.69
C TYR A 91 -10.94 -4.86 33.68
N LEU A 92 -9.81 -5.52 33.46
CA LEU A 92 -8.83 -5.19 32.43
C LEU A 92 -8.68 -6.34 31.45
N TRP A 93 -8.29 -6.02 30.20
CA TRP A 93 -7.88 -7.00 29.21
C TRP A 93 -6.39 -6.93 28.93
N VAL A 94 -5.76 -8.10 28.83
CA VAL A 94 -4.33 -8.28 28.52
C VAL A 94 -4.20 -9.20 27.31
N GLN A 95 -3.35 -8.82 26.36
CA GLN A 95 -3.01 -9.62 25.18
C GLN A 95 -1.94 -10.64 25.51
N LEU A 96 -2.16 -11.88 25.13
CA LEU A 96 -1.24 -13.01 25.28
C LEU A 96 -0.86 -13.55 23.88
N ASP A 97 -0.18 -12.75 23.08
CA ASP A 97 0.02 -13.02 21.65
C ASP A 97 0.80 -14.30 21.38
N GLN A 98 1.75 -14.70 22.25
CA GLN A 98 2.47 -15.97 22.14
C GLN A 98 1.54 -17.19 22.14
N ASN A 99 0.32 -17.05 22.66
CA ASN A 99 -0.66 -18.13 22.65
C ASN A 99 -1.13 -18.53 21.24
N ILE A 100 -0.80 -17.75 20.21
CA ILE A 100 -0.98 -18.16 18.80
C ILE A 100 -0.21 -19.45 18.49
N TYR A 101 0.88 -19.72 19.20
CA TYR A 101 1.71 -20.92 19.06
C TYR A 101 1.26 -22.12 19.91
N LYS A 102 0.19 -21.99 20.68
CA LYS A 102 -0.40 -23.15 21.39
C LYS A 102 -0.97 -24.16 20.39
N PRO A 103 -0.89 -25.46 20.69
CA PRO A 103 -1.42 -26.52 19.81
C PRO A 103 -2.91 -26.35 19.47
N ASP A 104 -3.68 -25.82 20.41
CA ASP A 104 -5.12 -25.62 20.32
C ASP A 104 -5.54 -24.19 19.95
N SER A 105 -4.60 -23.36 19.48
CA SER A 105 -4.88 -21.97 19.08
C SER A 105 -5.84 -21.89 17.91
N ASP A 106 -6.66 -20.83 17.87
CA ASP A 106 -7.57 -20.58 16.75
C ASP A 106 -6.82 -20.40 15.44
N ALA A 107 -5.69 -19.70 15.44
CA ALA A 107 -4.86 -19.51 14.26
C ALA A 107 -4.43 -20.84 13.62
N ARG A 108 -4.11 -21.86 14.43
CA ARG A 108 -3.81 -23.20 13.93
C ARG A 108 -5.06 -23.92 13.42
N ARG A 109 -6.17 -23.84 14.15
CA ARG A 109 -7.42 -24.55 13.83
C ARG A 109 -8.10 -23.99 12.60
N MET A 110 -8.02 -22.67 12.37
CA MET A 110 -8.61 -22.03 11.18
C MET A 110 -7.72 -22.11 9.94
N ALA A 111 -6.47 -22.54 10.05
CA ALA A 111 -5.56 -22.63 8.93
C ALA A 111 -6.11 -23.60 7.86
N THR A 112 -6.34 -23.06 6.67
CA THR A 112 -6.78 -23.85 5.50
C THR A 112 -5.59 -24.20 4.61
N ALA A 113 -5.72 -25.27 3.83
CA ALA A 113 -4.75 -25.57 2.80
C ALA A 113 -4.75 -24.46 1.74
N PRO A 114 -3.58 -24.09 1.17
CA PRO A 114 -3.50 -23.21 0.02
C PRO A 114 -4.39 -23.72 -1.12
N SER A 115 -4.90 -22.83 -1.96
CA SER A 115 -5.65 -23.24 -3.14
C SER A 115 -4.84 -24.23 -3.98
N ARG A 116 -5.49 -25.17 -4.68
CA ARG A 116 -4.81 -26.13 -5.55
C ARG A 116 -3.83 -25.45 -6.53
N GLN A 117 -4.17 -24.26 -7.05
CA GLN A 117 -3.28 -23.49 -7.93
C GLN A 117 -2.03 -22.97 -7.23
N ALA A 118 -2.13 -22.49 -5.97
CA ALA A 118 -0.98 -22.09 -5.19
C ALA A 118 -0.13 -23.29 -4.78
N TRP A 119 -0.77 -24.42 -4.52
CA TRP A 119 -0.13 -25.68 -4.19
C TRP A 119 0.62 -26.27 -5.40
N ALA A 120 0.01 -26.25 -6.59
CA ALA A 120 0.63 -26.70 -7.83
C ALA A 120 1.85 -25.87 -8.24
N LYS A 121 1.84 -24.54 -7.97
CA LYS A 121 3.01 -23.67 -8.20
C LYS A 121 4.21 -23.97 -7.28
N THR A 122 3.95 -24.55 -6.10
CA THR A 122 4.99 -24.81 -5.08
C THR A 122 5.46 -26.25 -5.05
N ALA A 123 4.64 -27.22 -5.44
CA ALA A 123 4.88 -28.65 -5.19
C ALA A 123 5.00 -29.51 -6.46
N GLY A 124 4.71 -28.96 -7.68
CA GLY A 124 4.49 -29.81 -8.87
C GLY A 124 3.18 -30.61 -8.75
N GLU A 125 2.74 -31.16 -9.83
CA GLU A 125 1.49 -31.90 -9.90
C GLU A 125 1.40 -32.99 -8.82
N ASP A 126 0.43 -32.88 -7.93
CA ASP A 126 -0.01 -33.89 -6.93
C ASP A 126 0.99 -34.35 -5.86
N THR A 127 2.17 -33.74 -5.71
CA THR A 127 3.16 -34.14 -4.70
C THR A 127 3.55 -32.98 -3.78
N MET A 128 3.55 -33.23 -2.47
CA MET A 128 4.10 -32.32 -1.47
C MET A 128 5.61 -32.56 -1.34
N LYS A 129 6.42 -31.48 -1.36
CA LYS A 129 7.85 -31.61 -1.03
C LYS A 129 8.04 -32.00 0.42
N PHE A 130 9.06 -32.79 0.70
CA PHE A 130 9.39 -33.27 2.06
C PHE A 130 9.56 -32.10 3.05
N GLU A 131 10.16 -30.97 2.64
CA GLU A 131 10.30 -29.78 3.46
C GLU A 131 8.95 -29.18 3.87
N GLY A 132 7.95 -29.23 2.97
CA GLY A 132 6.57 -28.81 3.26
C GLY A 132 5.93 -29.67 4.34
N LEU A 133 6.04 -31.00 4.20
CA LEU A 133 5.55 -31.95 5.22
C LEU A 133 6.25 -31.76 6.56
N ARG A 134 7.59 -31.64 6.55
CA ARG A 134 8.38 -31.38 7.74
C ARG A 134 7.93 -30.10 8.46
N GLY A 135 7.70 -29.02 7.72
CA GLY A 135 7.20 -27.77 8.29
C GLY A 135 5.81 -27.92 8.95
N ILE A 136 4.90 -28.68 8.33
CA ILE A 136 3.58 -28.95 8.90
C ILE A 136 3.70 -29.77 10.21
N LEU A 137 4.51 -30.82 10.22
CA LEU A 137 4.72 -31.64 11.40
C LEU A 137 5.39 -30.84 12.53
N ALA A 138 6.44 -30.07 12.22
CA ALA A 138 7.14 -29.23 13.21
C ALA A 138 6.21 -28.19 13.87
N ARG A 139 5.26 -27.61 13.09
CA ARG A 139 4.23 -26.72 13.64
C ARG A 139 3.28 -27.47 14.58
N GLY A 140 2.92 -28.71 14.27
CA GLY A 140 2.08 -29.56 15.11
C GLY A 140 2.72 -29.88 16.45
N ASP A 141 4.01 -30.16 16.46
CA ASP A 141 4.78 -30.62 17.65
C ASP A 141 5.21 -29.49 18.58
N PHE A 142 5.25 -28.22 18.08
CA PHE A 142 5.73 -27.10 18.90
C PHE A 142 4.73 -26.73 20.01
N GLN A 143 5.18 -26.81 21.25
CA GLN A 143 4.44 -26.43 22.45
C GLN A 143 4.83 -25.01 22.85
N GLY A 144 4.19 -24.01 22.22
CA GLY A 144 4.41 -22.59 22.50
C GLY A 144 3.31 -22.00 23.38
N GLY A 145 3.36 -20.69 23.55
CA GLY A 145 2.41 -19.89 24.32
C GLY A 145 2.90 -19.54 25.71
N PHE A 146 2.29 -18.53 26.32
CA PHE A 146 2.62 -18.10 27.68
C PHE A 146 2.18 -19.12 28.73
N ASN A 147 3.08 -19.36 29.70
CA ASN A 147 2.77 -19.93 31.01
C ASN A 147 2.72 -18.78 32.01
N ILE A 148 1.56 -18.43 32.54
CA ILE A 148 1.41 -17.42 33.59
C ILE A 148 1.70 -18.10 34.91
N ARG A 149 2.80 -17.71 35.58
CA ARG A 149 3.28 -18.31 36.82
C ARG A 149 2.64 -17.67 38.04
N ALA A 150 2.45 -16.36 38.01
CA ALA A 150 1.78 -15.59 39.05
C ALA A 150 1.11 -14.36 38.47
N LEU A 151 -0.01 -13.95 39.06
CA LEU A 151 -0.67 -12.68 38.84
C LEU A 151 -1.18 -12.16 40.19
N LYS A 152 -0.68 -10.99 40.64
CA LYS A 152 -0.94 -10.43 41.97
C LYS A 152 -1.20 -8.95 41.90
N GLY A 153 -2.03 -8.43 42.78
CA GLY A 153 -2.17 -6.99 43.01
C GLY A 153 -0.95 -6.38 43.71
N ASP A 154 -0.92 -5.09 43.85
CA ASP A 154 0.12 -4.36 44.59
C ASP A 154 0.22 -4.79 46.08
N ASP A 155 -0.89 -5.22 46.64
CA ASP A 155 -0.97 -5.81 48.01
C ASP A 155 -0.40 -7.23 48.08
N GLY A 156 0.11 -7.78 46.99
CA GLY A 156 0.66 -9.13 46.87
C GLY A 156 -0.40 -10.23 46.83
N GLN A 157 -1.70 -9.92 46.89
CA GLN A 157 -2.76 -10.91 46.80
C GLN A 157 -2.97 -11.41 45.39
N PRO A 158 -3.28 -12.68 45.18
CA PRO A 158 -3.60 -13.23 43.89
C PRO A 158 -4.81 -12.55 43.29
N LEU A 159 -4.73 -12.15 42.01
CA LEU A 159 -5.86 -11.62 41.25
C LEU A 159 -6.63 -12.73 40.53
N LYS A 160 -7.92 -12.59 40.46
CA LYS A 160 -8.78 -13.48 39.68
C LYS A 160 -8.66 -13.14 38.19
N TYR A 161 -8.37 -14.13 37.35
CA TYR A 161 -8.27 -13.96 35.90
C TYR A 161 -8.81 -15.17 35.15
N VAL A 162 -9.13 -14.94 33.87
CA VAL A 162 -9.54 -15.98 32.93
C VAL A 162 -8.76 -15.79 31.64
N VAL A 163 -8.11 -16.84 31.14
CA VAL A 163 -7.45 -16.85 29.82
C VAL A 163 -8.41 -17.40 28.78
N ASN A 164 -8.71 -16.60 27.77
CA ASN A 164 -9.44 -17.00 26.58
C ASN A 164 -8.49 -16.90 25.37
N ARG A 165 -7.77 -17.99 25.10
CA ARG A 165 -6.81 -18.10 23.98
C ARG A 165 -5.73 -17.02 24.01
N THR A 166 -5.75 -16.04 23.10
CA THR A 166 -4.77 -14.94 23.04
C THR A 166 -5.14 -13.74 23.92
N MET A 167 -6.21 -13.82 24.69
CA MET A 167 -6.65 -12.74 25.57
C MET A 167 -6.77 -13.24 27.01
N MET A 168 -6.44 -12.37 27.97
CA MET A 168 -6.64 -12.61 29.41
C MET A 168 -7.45 -11.47 29.99
N ARG A 169 -8.53 -11.81 30.68
CA ARG A 169 -9.31 -10.87 31.49
C ARG A 169 -8.88 -10.96 32.93
N ILE A 170 -8.61 -9.80 33.56
CA ILE A 170 -8.32 -9.65 34.98
C ILE A 170 -9.52 -8.96 35.62
N ASP A 171 -10.19 -9.61 36.57
CA ASP A 171 -11.25 -9.00 37.37
C ASP A 171 -10.62 -8.15 38.46
N LEU A 172 -10.99 -6.87 38.54
CA LEU A 172 -10.47 -5.95 39.54
C LEU A 172 -11.11 -6.18 40.93
N PRO A 173 -10.31 -6.19 42.03
CA PRO A 173 -10.87 -6.33 43.39
C PRO A 173 -11.83 -5.18 43.75
N GLN A 174 -11.56 -4.00 43.23
CA GLN A 174 -12.41 -2.81 43.35
C GLN A 174 -12.54 -2.13 41.98
N PRO A 175 -13.67 -1.52 41.66
CA PRO A 175 -13.85 -0.76 40.43
C PRO A 175 -12.84 0.39 40.32
N LEU A 176 -12.13 0.47 39.17
CA LEU A 176 -11.15 1.51 38.88
C LEU A 176 -11.85 2.73 38.29
N LYS A 177 -11.98 3.79 39.08
CA LYS A 177 -12.65 5.05 38.71
C LYS A 177 -11.78 5.88 37.75
N PRO A 178 -12.38 6.84 37.03
CA PRO A 178 -11.66 7.85 36.27
C PRO A 178 -10.55 8.54 37.09
N GLY A 179 -9.35 8.65 36.51
CA GLY A 179 -8.19 9.27 37.13
C GLY A 179 -7.48 8.42 38.19
N GLN A 180 -7.87 7.16 38.38
CA GLN A 180 -7.20 6.24 39.30
C GLN A 180 -6.24 5.30 38.56
N ASP A 181 -5.25 4.81 39.28
CA ASP A 181 -4.27 3.84 38.83
C ASP A 181 -4.55 2.45 39.41
N PHE A 182 -4.20 1.41 38.66
CA PHE A 182 -4.21 0.03 39.14
C PHE A 182 -2.84 -0.61 38.87
N VAL A 183 -2.20 -1.12 39.93
CA VAL A 183 -0.89 -1.74 39.82
C VAL A 183 -1.04 -3.26 40.02
N PHE A 184 -0.40 -4.03 39.16
CA PHE A 184 -0.34 -5.50 39.32
C PHE A 184 1.03 -6.04 38.87
N GLN A 185 1.34 -7.20 39.40
CA GLN A 185 2.56 -7.96 39.07
C GLN A 185 2.20 -9.22 38.33
N ILE A 186 2.97 -9.55 37.30
CA ILE A 186 2.78 -10.74 36.48
C ILE A 186 4.13 -11.43 36.21
N ASP A 187 4.18 -12.76 36.44
CA ASP A 187 5.33 -13.62 36.15
C ASP A 187 4.94 -14.59 35.04
N TRP A 188 5.81 -14.75 34.06
CA TRP A 188 5.55 -15.62 32.90
C TRP A 188 6.83 -16.26 32.38
N ASP A 189 6.65 -17.32 31.58
CA ASP A 189 7.66 -17.88 30.70
C ASP A 189 7.01 -18.34 29.39
N TYR A 190 7.84 -18.47 28.37
CA TYR A 190 7.43 -19.10 27.11
C TYR A 190 8.65 -19.57 26.32
N ARG A 191 8.42 -20.55 25.44
CA ARG A 191 9.43 -21.09 24.52
C ARG A 191 9.45 -20.31 23.22
N ILE A 192 10.63 -19.80 22.79
CA ILE A 192 10.83 -19.03 21.58
C ILE A 192 10.70 -19.95 20.35
N ASN A 193 9.97 -19.53 19.34
CA ASN A 193 9.79 -20.26 18.09
C ASN A 193 11.02 -20.14 17.17
N GLU A 194 11.34 -21.22 16.46
CA GLU A 194 12.28 -21.18 15.33
C GLU A 194 11.56 -20.52 14.14
N GLN A 195 11.98 -19.30 13.79
CA GLN A 195 11.24 -18.45 12.87
C GLN A 195 11.11 -19.07 11.46
N LYS A 196 12.17 -19.67 10.91
CA LYS A 196 12.14 -20.30 9.57
C LYS A 196 11.20 -21.51 9.48
N VAL A 197 10.89 -22.15 10.61
CA VAL A 197 10.02 -23.32 10.66
C VAL A 197 8.57 -22.95 10.96
N LEU A 198 8.38 -22.08 11.96
CA LEU A 198 7.06 -21.75 12.49
C LEU A 198 6.50 -20.45 11.93
N GLY A 199 7.36 -19.61 11.35
CA GLY A 199 7.01 -18.26 10.95
C GLY A 199 6.79 -17.34 12.14
N GLY A 200 6.07 -16.25 11.91
CA GLY A 200 5.75 -15.24 12.93
C GLY A 200 6.63 -14.01 12.86
N ARG A 201 6.35 -13.07 13.77
CA ARG A 201 6.93 -11.71 13.80
C ARG A 201 8.13 -11.60 14.74
N ALA A 202 8.55 -12.70 15.30
CA ALA A 202 9.68 -12.86 16.20
C ALA A 202 10.18 -14.32 16.13
N GLY A 203 11.29 -14.63 16.76
CA GLY A 203 11.82 -15.98 16.85
C GLY A 203 13.34 -16.01 16.84
N TYR A 204 13.89 -17.20 16.65
CA TYR A 204 15.35 -17.36 16.53
C TYR A 204 15.73 -18.06 15.22
N GLU A 205 16.99 -17.88 14.84
CA GLU A 205 17.67 -18.70 13.85
C GLU A 205 18.99 -19.22 14.40
N VAL A 206 19.47 -20.33 13.83
CA VAL A 206 20.79 -20.93 14.16
C VAL A 206 21.61 -20.94 12.88
N PHE A 207 22.84 -20.43 12.96
CA PHE A 207 23.80 -20.42 11.86
C PHE A 207 24.59 -21.73 11.75
N ASP A 208 25.34 -21.91 10.69
CA ASP A 208 26.17 -23.12 10.44
C ASP A 208 27.17 -23.35 11.55
N ASP A 209 27.68 -22.28 12.18
CA ASP A 209 28.59 -22.29 13.31
C ASP A 209 27.94 -22.63 14.69
N LYS A 210 26.62 -22.95 14.67
CA LYS A 210 25.77 -23.27 15.84
C LYS A 210 25.45 -22.07 16.74
N ASN A 211 25.90 -20.87 16.44
CA ASN A 211 25.49 -19.68 17.14
C ASN A 211 24.07 -19.29 16.77
N ALA A 212 23.36 -18.73 17.74
CA ALA A 212 21.98 -18.28 17.54
C ALA A 212 21.85 -16.77 17.49
N LEU A 213 20.81 -16.31 16.80
CA LEU A 213 20.33 -14.95 16.82
C LEU A 213 18.86 -14.96 17.19
N PHE A 214 18.49 -14.11 18.14
CA PHE A 214 17.14 -14.00 18.68
C PHE A 214 16.58 -12.63 18.32
N GLU A 215 15.38 -12.60 17.74
CA GLU A 215 14.52 -11.45 17.58
C GLU A 215 13.30 -11.66 18.46
N VAL A 216 13.12 -10.81 19.46
CA VAL A 216 12.18 -11.01 20.56
C VAL A 216 11.15 -9.90 20.59
N ALA A 217 9.91 -10.25 20.30
CA ALA A 217 8.77 -9.35 20.31
C ALA A 217 7.50 -10.11 20.72
N GLN A 218 6.44 -9.38 21.10
CA GLN A 218 5.23 -9.94 21.72
C GLN A 218 5.57 -10.90 22.88
N TRP A 219 6.60 -10.58 23.62
CA TRP A 219 7.29 -11.46 24.55
C TRP A 219 6.84 -11.32 26.02
N PHE A 220 5.98 -10.36 26.30
CA PHE A 220 5.39 -10.11 27.62
C PHE A 220 3.88 -9.89 27.48
N PRO A 221 3.08 -10.18 28.52
CA PRO A 221 1.66 -9.86 28.53
C PRO A 221 1.43 -8.34 28.42
N ARG A 222 0.70 -7.89 27.38
CA ARG A 222 0.54 -6.49 27.03
C ARG A 222 -0.89 -6.02 27.28
N MET A 223 -1.08 -4.82 27.85
CA MET A 223 -2.40 -4.23 28.02
C MET A 223 -3.12 -4.06 26.69
N ALA A 224 -4.35 -4.53 26.60
CA ALA A 224 -5.20 -4.23 25.44
C ALA A 224 -5.61 -2.75 25.47
N ALA A 225 -5.82 -2.16 24.30
CA ALA A 225 -6.29 -0.79 24.19
C ALA A 225 -7.75 -0.65 24.64
N TYR A 226 -8.05 0.43 25.37
CA TYR A 226 -9.39 0.87 25.69
C TYR A 226 -9.58 2.31 25.22
N TYR A 227 -10.50 2.56 24.29
CA TYR A 227 -10.64 3.87 23.67
C TYR A 227 -12.08 4.20 23.26
N ASP A 228 -12.35 5.48 23.03
CA ASP A 228 -13.68 6.06 22.84
C ASP A 228 -14.49 5.44 21.68
N ALA A 229 -13.84 5.05 20.59
CA ALA A 229 -14.54 4.58 19.40
C ALA A 229 -14.98 3.10 19.46
N ALA A 230 -14.34 2.25 20.29
CA ALA A 230 -14.63 0.82 20.31
C ALA A 230 -14.64 0.19 21.71
N GLY A 231 -14.30 0.94 22.78
CA GLY A 231 -14.09 0.36 24.10
C GLY A 231 -12.86 -0.54 24.11
N TRP A 232 -12.94 -1.72 24.76
CA TRP A 232 -11.84 -2.67 24.79
C TRP A 232 -11.57 -3.31 23.42
N GLN A 233 -10.34 -3.18 22.91
CA GLN A 233 -9.87 -3.95 21.76
C GLN A 233 -9.41 -5.33 22.21
N HIS A 234 -10.35 -6.25 22.32
CA HIS A 234 -10.13 -7.61 22.85
C HIS A 234 -10.30 -8.71 21.77
N LYS A 235 -10.12 -8.35 20.49
CA LYS A 235 -10.13 -9.33 19.41
C LYS A 235 -8.96 -10.28 19.55
N GLN A 236 -9.19 -11.57 19.27
CA GLN A 236 -8.16 -12.58 19.25
C GLN A 236 -7.05 -12.25 18.23
N PHE A 237 -5.82 -12.55 18.56
CA PHE A 237 -4.72 -12.49 17.60
C PHE A 237 -4.70 -13.77 16.76
N LEU A 238 -5.01 -13.63 15.45
CA LEU A 238 -5.08 -14.75 14.53
C LEU A 238 -3.90 -14.78 13.54
N GLY A 239 -3.10 -13.72 13.52
CA GLY A 239 -1.85 -13.64 12.76
C GLY A 239 -1.79 -12.58 11.66
N SER A 240 -2.93 -12.12 11.12
CA SER A 240 -2.97 -11.11 10.05
C SER A 240 -3.06 -9.69 10.60
N GLY A 241 -4.04 -9.41 11.46
CA GLY A 241 -4.15 -8.11 12.14
C GLY A 241 -3.02 -7.92 13.15
N GLU A 242 -2.39 -6.75 13.15
CA GLU A 242 -1.28 -6.46 14.04
C GLU A 242 -1.73 -6.02 15.45
N PHE A 243 -1.18 -4.98 16.04
CA PHE A 243 -1.35 -4.73 17.46
C PHE A 243 -1.96 -3.36 17.74
N THR A 244 -2.87 -3.31 18.69
CA THR A 244 -3.47 -2.07 19.21
C THR A 244 -3.19 -2.00 20.69
N LEU A 245 -2.27 -1.09 21.09
CA LEU A 245 -1.70 -1.02 22.43
C LEU A 245 -1.75 0.41 22.96
N GLU A 246 -1.62 0.56 24.28
CA GLU A 246 -1.55 1.88 24.93
C GLU A 246 -0.10 2.37 25.04
N PHE A 247 0.08 3.69 25.01
CA PHE A 247 1.36 4.29 25.32
C PHE A 247 1.70 4.19 26.78
N GLY A 248 2.99 4.14 27.09
CA GLY A 248 3.51 4.15 28.45
C GLY A 248 5.02 4.29 28.49
N ASP A 249 5.56 4.31 29.69
CA ASP A 249 6.99 4.29 29.94
C ASP A 249 7.44 2.87 30.27
N TYR A 250 8.61 2.51 29.79
CA TYR A 250 9.19 1.20 29.97
C TYR A 250 10.56 1.29 30.66
N ASP A 251 10.75 0.52 31.75
CA ASP A 251 12.01 0.29 32.45
C ASP A 251 12.31 -1.21 32.37
N VAL A 252 13.25 -1.62 31.51
CA VAL A 252 13.43 -3.03 31.15
C VAL A 252 14.86 -3.50 31.38
N GLN A 253 15.02 -4.59 32.13
CA GLN A 253 16.29 -5.27 32.38
C GLN A 253 16.29 -6.62 31.68
N LEU A 254 17.26 -6.83 30.78
CA LEU A 254 17.42 -8.04 29.96
C LEU A 254 18.70 -8.76 30.34
N THR A 255 18.58 -9.92 30.92
CA THR A 255 19.71 -10.80 31.29
C THR A 255 19.93 -11.83 30.19
N VAL A 256 21.09 -11.76 29.54
CA VAL A 256 21.48 -12.61 28.41
C VAL A 256 22.90 -13.19 28.64
N PRO A 257 23.38 -14.17 27.82
CA PRO A 257 24.78 -14.61 27.87
C PRO A 257 25.76 -13.42 27.77
N ALA A 258 26.84 -13.43 28.51
CA ALA A 258 27.73 -12.30 28.69
C ALA A 258 28.48 -11.88 27.39
N ASP A 259 28.57 -12.79 26.43
CA ASP A 259 29.12 -12.54 25.09
C ASP A 259 28.09 -12.02 24.07
N HIS A 260 26.82 -11.91 24.44
CA HIS A 260 25.80 -11.33 23.57
C HIS A 260 25.83 -9.79 23.57
N ILE A 261 25.54 -9.22 22.43
CA ILE A 261 25.19 -7.81 22.23
C ILE A 261 23.66 -7.73 22.09
N VAL A 262 23.05 -6.71 22.71
CA VAL A 262 21.60 -6.51 22.71
C VAL A 262 21.26 -5.22 22.00
N ALA A 263 20.35 -5.31 21.02
CA ALA A 263 19.63 -4.19 20.42
C ALA A 263 18.22 -4.12 21.03
N SER A 264 17.71 -2.94 21.36
CA SER A 264 16.44 -2.86 22.08
C SER A 264 15.74 -1.53 21.84
N THR A 265 14.41 -1.53 21.94
CA THR A 265 13.59 -0.33 22.15
C THR A 265 14.19 0.50 23.29
N GLY A 266 14.28 1.83 23.11
CA GLY A 266 14.73 2.77 24.14
C GLY A 266 16.24 3.02 24.16
N GLU A 267 16.70 3.62 25.25
CA GLU A 267 18.10 4.01 25.45
C GLU A 267 18.77 3.10 26.49
N LEU A 268 20.01 2.68 26.19
CA LEU A 268 20.85 1.91 27.11
C LEU A 268 21.27 2.75 28.30
N GLN A 269 20.93 2.32 29.52
CA GLN A 269 21.18 3.05 30.78
C GLN A 269 22.50 2.68 31.46
N ASN A 270 23.03 1.48 31.20
CA ASN A 270 24.23 0.96 31.90
C ASN A 270 25.37 0.54 30.95
N PRO A 271 25.79 1.41 30.00
CA PRO A 271 26.84 1.06 29.04
C PRO A 271 28.17 0.71 29.69
N GLN A 272 28.46 1.21 30.90
CA GLN A 272 29.66 0.89 31.67
C GLN A 272 29.73 -0.57 32.09
N ASP A 273 28.58 -1.24 32.27
CA ASP A 273 28.52 -2.62 32.78
C ASP A 273 28.54 -3.64 31.63
N VAL A 274 28.05 -3.24 30.45
CA VAL A 274 27.79 -4.17 29.34
C VAL A 274 28.72 -3.97 28.14
N LEU A 275 29.32 -2.77 27.96
CA LEU A 275 30.23 -2.44 26.88
C LEU A 275 31.67 -2.27 27.34
N SER A 276 32.63 -2.69 26.52
CA SER A 276 34.05 -2.39 26.74
C SER A 276 34.34 -0.90 26.66
N ALA A 277 35.46 -0.43 27.21
CA ALA A 277 35.88 0.97 27.12
C ALA A 277 35.99 1.46 25.65
N ALA A 278 36.56 0.61 24.77
CA ALA A 278 36.70 0.93 23.35
C ALA A 278 35.34 1.07 22.64
N GLN A 279 34.35 0.20 22.97
CA GLN A 279 33.00 0.29 22.42
C GLN A 279 32.29 1.57 22.87
N ARG A 280 32.41 1.94 24.15
CA ARG A 280 31.86 3.19 24.69
C ARG A 280 32.46 4.43 24.01
N GLU A 281 33.77 4.43 23.78
CA GLU A 281 34.43 5.53 23.07
C GLU A 281 33.92 5.68 21.63
N ARG A 282 33.80 4.56 20.89
CA ARG A 282 33.26 4.53 19.53
C ARG A 282 31.80 5.01 19.51
N LEU A 283 30.97 4.59 20.48
CA LEU A 283 29.58 5.02 20.60
C LEU A 283 29.46 6.53 20.86
N ALA A 284 30.29 7.07 21.73
CA ALA A 284 30.32 8.53 21.99
C ALA A 284 30.74 9.33 20.73
N LYS A 285 31.68 8.83 19.95
CA LYS A 285 32.09 9.44 18.67
C LYS A 285 30.96 9.39 17.62
N ALA A 286 30.18 8.29 17.56
CA ALA A 286 29.11 8.10 16.61
C ALA A 286 28.01 9.16 16.76
N ARG A 287 27.74 9.67 17.96
CA ARG A 287 26.71 10.70 18.20
C ARG A 287 26.98 12.02 17.47
N GLY A 288 28.25 12.36 17.25
CA GLY A 288 28.65 13.57 16.51
C GLY A 288 29.08 13.32 15.06
N SER A 289 28.98 12.08 14.56
CA SER A 289 29.44 11.70 13.23
C SER A 289 28.32 11.81 12.20
N ASP A 290 28.66 12.30 11.02
CA ASP A 290 27.80 12.30 9.81
C ASP A 290 27.93 11.01 8.98
N LYS A 291 28.71 10.05 9.45
CA LYS A 291 28.93 8.73 8.84
C LYS A 291 28.83 7.64 9.88
N PRO A 292 28.41 6.41 9.52
CA PRO A 292 28.39 5.29 10.45
C PRO A 292 29.77 5.02 11.05
N ILE A 293 29.82 4.81 12.35
CA ILE A 293 30.99 4.35 13.10
C ILE A 293 30.69 2.96 13.63
N VAL A 294 31.58 2.01 13.39
CA VAL A 294 31.46 0.63 13.86
C VAL A 294 31.76 0.59 15.36
N ILE A 295 30.76 0.25 16.16
CA ILE A 295 30.83 0.16 17.62
C ILE A 295 31.34 -1.20 18.05
N VAL A 296 30.76 -2.27 17.52
CA VAL A 296 31.23 -3.67 17.66
C VAL A 296 31.73 -4.11 16.30
N THR A 297 33.02 -4.35 16.19
CA THR A 297 33.66 -4.75 14.92
C THR A 297 33.36 -6.20 14.57
N GLN A 298 33.45 -6.56 13.28
CA GLN A 298 33.33 -7.94 12.82
C GLN A 298 34.32 -8.85 13.56
N LYS A 299 35.56 -8.38 13.78
CA LYS A 299 36.58 -9.14 14.50
C LYS A 299 36.19 -9.40 15.96
N GLU A 300 35.56 -8.45 16.65
CA GLU A 300 35.05 -8.62 17.99
C GLU A 300 33.88 -9.63 18.02
N ALA A 301 32.98 -9.55 17.06
CA ALA A 301 31.88 -10.51 16.90
C ALA A 301 32.38 -11.93 16.62
N GLU A 302 33.33 -12.10 15.71
CA GLU A 302 33.93 -13.40 15.40
C GLU A 302 34.73 -14.01 16.60
N ALA A 303 35.26 -13.16 17.45
CA ALA A 303 35.88 -13.62 18.72
C ALA A 303 34.81 -14.11 19.71
N ALA A 304 33.69 -13.42 19.83
CA ALA A 304 32.56 -13.82 20.66
C ALA A 304 31.90 -15.13 20.17
N GLU A 305 31.77 -15.34 18.86
CA GLU A 305 31.25 -16.58 18.25
C GLU A 305 31.99 -17.83 18.72
N LYS A 306 33.27 -17.69 19.08
CA LYS A 306 34.14 -18.80 19.53
C LYS A 306 34.13 -19.03 21.03
N SER A 307 33.64 -18.04 21.82
CA SER A 307 33.79 -18.08 23.30
C SER A 307 32.66 -18.81 24.03
N VAL A 308 31.44 -18.73 23.52
CA VAL A 308 30.21 -19.31 24.11
C VAL A 308 30.17 -19.20 25.63
N SER A 309 29.98 -17.99 26.14
CA SER A 309 30.04 -17.70 27.58
C SER A 309 28.89 -18.37 28.35
N ARG A 310 29.20 -18.95 29.52
CA ARG A 310 28.21 -19.40 30.49
C ARG A 310 27.83 -18.34 31.53
N ALA A 311 28.62 -17.27 31.63
CA ALA A 311 28.27 -16.10 32.43
C ALA A 311 27.15 -15.30 31.78
N GLN A 312 26.43 -14.53 32.56
CA GLN A 312 25.36 -13.65 32.12
C GLN A 312 25.72 -12.20 32.45
N LYS A 313 25.14 -11.28 31.70
CA LYS A 313 25.13 -9.85 32.02
C LYS A 313 23.73 -9.28 31.77
N THR A 314 23.40 -8.24 32.49
CA THR A 314 22.09 -7.56 32.43
C THR A 314 22.23 -6.22 31.73
N TRP A 315 21.48 -6.05 30.64
CA TRP A 315 21.31 -4.81 29.90
C TRP A 315 20.10 -4.09 30.44
N HIS A 316 20.19 -2.79 30.69
CA HIS A 316 19.12 -1.97 31.22
C HIS A 316 18.73 -0.89 30.19
N PHE A 317 17.46 -0.89 29.78
CA PHE A 317 16.92 0.07 28.81
C PHE A 317 15.73 0.82 29.39
N LYS A 318 15.60 2.10 28.97
CA LYS A 318 14.41 2.91 29.25
C LYS A 318 13.86 3.48 27.96
N ALA A 319 12.53 3.46 27.84
CA ALA A 319 11.81 4.05 26.73
C ALA A 319 10.62 4.85 27.27
N ALA A 320 10.47 6.10 26.82
CA ALA A 320 9.39 6.96 27.24
C ALA A 320 8.32 7.07 26.17
N ASN A 321 7.06 7.01 26.58
CA ASN A 321 5.88 7.21 25.74
C ASN A 321 5.89 6.37 24.46
N VAL A 322 6.11 5.06 24.62
CA VAL A 322 6.04 4.05 23.55
C VAL A 322 4.89 3.08 23.80
N ARG A 323 4.40 2.43 22.76
CA ARG A 323 3.27 1.51 22.88
C ARG A 323 3.66 0.03 23.01
N ASP A 324 4.91 -0.30 22.75
CA ASP A 324 5.44 -1.68 22.80
C ASP A 324 6.93 -1.66 23.07
N PHE A 325 7.53 -2.85 23.29
CA PHE A 325 8.94 -3.01 23.56
C PHE A 325 9.45 -4.30 22.91
N ALA A 326 10.44 -4.19 22.02
CA ALA A 326 11.10 -5.34 21.38
C ALA A 326 12.62 -5.27 21.54
N TRP A 327 13.29 -6.41 21.36
CA TRP A 327 14.73 -6.50 21.45
C TRP A 327 15.28 -7.66 20.63
N ALA A 328 16.57 -7.62 20.35
CA ALA A 328 17.30 -8.69 19.69
C ALA A 328 18.61 -8.94 20.42
N SER A 329 19.11 -10.19 20.34
CA SER A 329 20.31 -10.61 21.05
C SER A 329 21.08 -11.67 20.29
N SER A 330 22.39 -11.44 20.13
CA SER A 330 23.31 -12.42 19.55
C SER A 330 24.75 -12.10 19.88
N ARG A 331 25.62 -13.13 19.97
CA ARG A 331 27.08 -12.93 19.99
C ARG A 331 27.65 -12.60 18.62
N LYS A 332 26.85 -12.78 17.53
CA LYS A 332 27.25 -12.54 16.14
C LYS A 332 27.11 -11.07 15.72
N PHE A 333 26.54 -10.21 16.55
CA PHE A 333 26.26 -8.84 16.13
C PHE A 333 27.50 -8.00 15.96
N ILE A 334 27.70 -7.53 14.74
CA ILE A 334 28.40 -6.31 14.39
C ILE A 334 27.40 -5.18 14.67
N TRP A 335 27.86 -4.05 15.18
CA TRP A 335 27.02 -2.91 15.48
C TRP A 335 27.69 -1.64 14.98
N ASP A 336 27.01 -0.88 14.12
CA ASP A 336 27.41 0.45 13.76
C ASP A 336 26.34 1.50 14.12
N ALA A 337 26.74 2.77 14.21
CA ALA A 337 25.87 3.86 14.63
C ALA A 337 26.29 5.18 14.01
N GLN A 338 25.31 6.07 13.83
CA GLN A 338 25.48 7.43 13.34
C GLN A 338 24.48 8.36 14.04
N GLY A 339 24.95 9.54 14.50
CA GLY A 339 24.07 10.59 14.98
C GLY A 339 23.34 11.31 13.85
N TYR A 340 22.09 11.69 14.07
CA TYR A 340 21.32 12.55 13.19
C TYR A 340 20.66 13.66 14.02
N LYS A 341 21.02 14.91 13.73
CA LYS A 341 20.52 16.08 14.46
C LYS A 341 20.11 17.17 13.49
N LYS A 342 18.89 17.04 12.94
CA LYS A 342 18.29 18.00 11.99
C LYS A 342 16.76 17.98 12.10
N GLY A 343 16.11 19.05 11.66
CA GLY A 343 14.66 19.07 11.49
C GLY A 343 13.85 18.89 12.78
N GLY A 344 14.43 19.21 13.97
CA GLY A 344 13.80 19.00 15.27
C GLY A 344 14.02 17.60 15.87
N SER A 345 14.78 16.72 15.21
CA SER A 345 15.13 15.39 15.68
C SER A 345 16.58 15.33 16.19
N ASP A 346 16.84 14.56 17.26
CA ASP A 346 18.17 14.23 17.80
C ASP A 346 18.21 12.72 18.04
N VAL A 347 18.71 11.96 17.07
CA VAL A 347 18.53 10.51 16.98
C VAL A 347 19.87 9.80 16.82
N MET A 348 20.06 8.69 17.53
CA MET A 348 21.12 7.73 17.22
C MET A 348 20.56 6.65 16.29
N ALA A 349 20.91 6.69 15.01
CA ALA A 349 20.62 5.64 14.03
C ALA A 349 21.61 4.49 14.22
N MET A 350 21.13 3.25 14.35
CA MET A 350 21.97 2.09 14.69
C MET A 350 21.58 0.87 13.88
N SER A 351 22.58 0.09 13.46
CA SER A 351 22.37 -1.19 12.77
C SER A 351 23.09 -2.32 13.48
N TYR A 352 22.40 -3.45 13.64
CA TYR A 352 22.93 -4.67 14.25
C TYR A 352 22.77 -5.83 13.27
N TYR A 353 23.86 -6.49 12.90
CA TYR A 353 23.84 -7.54 11.89
C TYR A 353 24.99 -8.53 12.07
N PRO A 354 24.80 -9.83 11.71
CA PRO A 354 25.90 -10.78 11.68
C PRO A 354 26.78 -10.55 10.43
N LYS A 355 27.99 -11.09 10.44
CA LYS A 355 28.94 -11.02 9.30
C LYS A 355 28.36 -11.52 7.99
N GLU A 356 27.39 -12.41 8.05
CA GLU A 356 26.64 -12.91 6.88
C GLU A 356 25.80 -11.81 6.20
N GLY A 357 25.57 -10.69 6.86
CA GLY A 357 24.95 -9.48 6.29
C GLY A 357 25.93 -8.63 5.46
N ASN A 358 27.25 -8.77 5.68
CA ASN A 358 28.27 -7.97 4.97
C ASN A 358 28.50 -8.45 3.53
N PRO A 359 28.90 -7.57 2.60
CA PRO A 359 29.14 -6.12 2.78
C PRO A 359 27.89 -5.25 2.66
N LEU A 360 26.72 -5.86 2.46
CA LEU A 360 25.48 -5.16 2.14
C LEU A 360 24.98 -4.28 3.31
N TRP A 361 24.98 -4.83 4.52
CA TRP A 361 24.48 -4.16 5.73
C TRP A 361 25.35 -2.99 6.16
N GLU A 362 26.63 -3.19 6.27
CA GLU A 362 27.60 -2.14 6.61
C GLU A 362 27.50 -0.93 5.67
N LYS A 363 27.24 -1.20 4.37
CA LYS A 363 27.17 -0.15 3.36
C LYS A 363 25.88 0.64 3.37
N TYR A 364 24.73 0.02 3.65
CA TYR A 364 23.43 0.64 3.37
C TYR A 364 22.52 0.80 4.58
N SER A 365 22.62 -0.05 5.62
CA SER A 365 21.59 -0.11 6.65
C SER A 365 21.42 1.19 7.44
N THR A 366 22.45 1.68 8.11
CA THR A 366 22.39 2.92 8.91
C THR A 366 22.12 4.15 8.04
N GLN A 367 22.61 4.16 6.79
CA GLN A 367 22.28 5.22 5.84
C GLN A 367 20.80 5.23 5.47
N ALA A 368 20.18 4.06 5.33
CA ALA A 368 18.75 3.96 5.05
C ALA A 368 17.90 4.44 6.24
N ILE A 369 18.34 4.19 7.50
CA ILE A 369 17.67 4.72 8.69
C ILE A 369 17.68 6.26 8.67
N VAL A 370 18.86 6.86 8.49
CA VAL A 370 19.02 8.33 8.45
C VAL A 370 18.18 8.94 7.34
N HIS A 371 18.23 8.36 6.14
CA HIS A 371 17.43 8.81 5.01
C HIS A 371 15.92 8.73 5.29
N THR A 372 15.46 7.64 5.93
CA THR A 372 14.06 7.49 6.32
C THR A 372 13.62 8.62 7.25
N ILE A 373 14.38 8.87 8.32
CA ILE A 373 14.05 9.94 9.26
C ILE A 373 14.00 11.31 8.54
N GLU A 374 14.96 11.58 7.66
CA GLU A 374 15.00 12.82 6.90
C GLU A 374 13.77 13.00 6.00
N GLN A 375 13.36 11.97 5.27
CA GLN A 375 12.23 12.05 4.36
C GLN A 375 10.89 12.05 5.12
N TYR A 376 10.73 11.22 6.14
CA TYR A 376 9.49 11.20 6.91
C TYR A 376 9.28 12.47 7.73
N ASN A 377 10.33 13.10 8.26
CA ASN A 377 10.25 14.44 8.87
C ASN A 377 9.69 15.47 7.90
N LYS A 378 9.99 15.34 6.62
CA LYS A 378 9.48 16.26 5.59
C LYS A 378 7.98 16.11 5.37
N TYR A 379 7.44 14.90 5.39
CA TYR A 379 6.06 14.61 5.03
C TYR A 379 5.12 14.37 6.23
N SER A 380 5.66 14.23 7.46
CA SER A 380 4.90 13.91 8.66
C SER A 380 5.27 14.88 9.80
N ILE A 381 5.88 14.36 10.86
CA ILE A 381 6.32 15.09 12.06
C ILE A 381 7.82 14.92 12.23
N ALA A 382 8.45 15.76 13.05
CA ALA A 382 9.82 15.51 13.50
C ALA A 382 9.87 14.21 14.32
N TYR A 383 10.82 13.31 14.02
CA TYR A 383 11.03 12.06 14.76
C TYR A 383 11.36 12.38 16.24
N PRO A 384 10.55 11.96 17.21
CA PRO A 384 10.67 12.40 18.58
C PRO A 384 11.53 11.49 19.46
N TYR A 385 11.81 10.25 19.01
CA TYR A 385 12.52 9.27 19.82
C TYR A 385 14.04 9.40 19.71
N PRO A 386 14.79 9.01 20.78
CA PRO A 386 16.25 9.19 20.83
C PRO A 386 17.03 8.19 19.97
N THR A 387 16.42 7.09 19.56
CA THR A 387 17.06 6.02 18.77
C THR A 387 16.17 5.54 17.63
N ALA A 388 16.80 5.02 16.56
CA ALA A 388 16.16 4.28 15.48
C ALA A 388 17.08 3.15 15.07
N ILE A 389 16.60 1.90 15.15
CA ILE A 389 17.44 0.70 15.09
C ILE A 389 16.93 -0.24 14.01
N SER A 390 17.85 -0.74 13.18
CA SER A 390 17.60 -1.82 12.23
C SER A 390 18.42 -3.06 12.63
N VAL A 391 17.75 -4.21 12.79
CA VAL A 391 18.37 -5.48 13.16
C VAL A 391 18.24 -6.46 12.01
N ASN A 392 19.33 -7.11 11.65
CA ASN A 392 19.29 -8.23 10.71
C ASN A 392 19.05 -9.55 11.43
N GLY A 393 17.98 -10.22 11.06
CA GLY A 393 17.62 -11.52 11.59
C GLY A 393 16.77 -12.37 10.64
N PRO A 394 16.10 -13.41 11.16
CA PRO A 394 15.27 -14.30 10.35
C PRO A 394 13.92 -13.71 9.98
N VAL A 395 13.44 -12.67 10.67
CA VAL A 395 12.22 -11.95 10.34
C VAL A 395 12.46 -11.07 9.11
N GLY A 396 11.61 -11.16 8.12
CA GLY A 396 11.82 -10.53 6.81
C GLY A 396 11.62 -9.02 6.80
N GLY A 397 10.72 -8.51 7.60
CA GLY A 397 10.34 -7.13 7.86
C GLY A 397 9.36 -7.11 9.02
N MET A 398 9.60 -6.30 10.05
CA MET A 398 8.70 -6.09 11.18
C MET A 398 9.15 -4.91 12.01
N GLU A 399 8.22 -4.07 12.35
CA GLU A 399 8.38 -2.85 13.10
C GLU A 399 8.04 -3.00 14.58
N TYR A 400 8.76 -2.23 15.40
CA TYR A 400 8.46 -1.97 16.82
C TYR A 400 8.94 -0.55 17.17
N PRO A 401 8.48 0.05 18.27
CA PRO A 401 8.97 1.38 18.64
C PRO A 401 10.50 1.42 18.73
N MET A 402 11.13 2.31 17.96
CA MET A 402 12.57 2.54 17.89
C MET A 402 13.42 1.39 17.32
N ILE A 403 12.86 0.21 17.06
CA ILE A 403 13.61 -0.96 16.57
C ILE A 403 12.80 -1.70 15.50
N SER A 404 13.47 -2.14 14.45
CA SER A 404 12.87 -2.95 13.39
C SER A 404 13.72 -4.17 13.06
N PHE A 405 13.07 -5.26 12.64
CA PHE A 405 13.70 -6.49 12.18
C PHE A 405 13.67 -6.58 10.67
N ASN A 406 14.80 -6.93 10.04
CA ASN A 406 14.97 -6.87 8.58
C ASN A 406 15.77 -8.06 8.07
N GLY A 407 15.27 -8.75 7.03
CA GLY A 407 15.79 -10.04 6.61
C GLY A 407 16.83 -10.08 5.48
N PRO A 408 16.87 -9.16 4.47
CA PRO A 408 17.70 -9.36 3.29
C PRO A 408 19.21 -9.48 3.61
N ARG A 409 19.84 -10.54 3.07
CA ARG A 409 21.28 -10.82 3.20
C ARG A 409 21.90 -11.16 1.87
N PRO A 410 23.23 -10.94 1.68
CA PRO A 410 23.99 -11.53 0.59
C PRO A 410 23.90 -13.06 0.57
N VAL A 411 24.20 -13.63 -0.58
CA VAL A 411 24.25 -15.08 -0.78
C VAL A 411 25.72 -15.48 -0.92
N LYS A 412 26.16 -16.48 -0.17
CA LYS A 412 27.49 -17.05 -0.30
C LYS A 412 27.58 -17.89 -1.57
N ASP A 413 28.50 -17.54 -2.45
CA ASP A 413 28.78 -18.38 -3.60
C ASP A 413 29.39 -19.71 -3.14
N LYS A 414 28.84 -20.83 -3.61
CA LYS A 414 29.28 -22.17 -3.16
C LYS A 414 30.65 -22.56 -3.68
N LYS A 415 31.15 -21.94 -4.77
CA LYS A 415 32.42 -22.26 -5.38
C LYS A 415 33.54 -21.37 -4.88
N THR A 416 33.30 -20.05 -4.82
CA THR A 416 34.33 -19.06 -4.43
C THR A 416 34.29 -18.76 -2.94
N GLY A 417 33.17 -19.02 -2.26
CA GLY A 417 32.94 -18.64 -0.86
C GLY A 417 32.63 -17.16 -0.66
N GLU A 418 32.61 -16.36 -1.70
CA GLU A 418 32.35 -14.91 -1.65
C GLU A 418 30.88 -14.60 -1.39
N LEU A 419 30.63 -13.51 -0.65
CA LEU A 419 29.29 -12.98 -0.41
C LEU A 419 28.93 -12.01 -1.53
N THR A 420 27.87 -12.34 -2.29
CA THR A 420 27.33 -11.54 -3.39
C THR A 420 25.85 -11.23 -3.19
N TYR A 421 25.36 -10.17 -3.81
CA TYR A 421 23.93 -9.83 -3.76
C TYR A 421 23.39 -9.35 -5.12
N SER A 422 22.15 -9.69 -5.39
CA SER A 422 21.45 -9.23 -6.60
C SER A 422 20.97 -7.77 -6.45
N LYS A 423 20.63 -7.13 -7.57
CA LYS A 423 19.96 -5.82 -7.58
C LYS A 423 18.71 -5.86 -6.69
N ARG A 424 17.91 -6.92 -6.79
CA ARG A 424 16.72 -7.14 -5.95
C ARG A 424 17.05 -7.19 -4.46
N THR A 425 18.14 -7.84 -4.06
CA THR A 425 18.55 -7.94 -2.66
C THR A 425 18.98 -6.57 -2.11
N LYS A 426 19.76 -5.78 -2.91
CA LYS A 426 20.16 -4.42 -2.53
C LYS A 426 18.94 -3.53 -2.25
N TYR A 427 18.07 -3.39 -3.24
CA TYR A 427 16.90 -2.52 -3.10
C TYR A 427 15.85 -3.10 -2.15
N GLY A 428 15.80 -4.42 -2.01
CA GLY A 428 15.00 -5.10 -1.00
C GLY A 428 15.43 -4.73 0.41
N LEU A 429 16.74 -4.66 0.70
CA LEU A 429 17.22 -4.21 1.99
C LEU A 429 16.91 -2.74 2.23
N ILE A 430 17.27 -1.86 1.30
CA ILE A 430 17.02 -0.42 1.45
C ILE A 430 15.54 -0.16 1.62
N GLY A 431 14.70 -0.78 0.79
CA GLY A 431 13.26 -0.61 0.82
C GLY A 431 12.60 -1.11 2.10
N VAL A 432 13.02 -2.28 2.63
CA VAL A 432 12.46 -2.79 3.88
C VAL A 432 12.91 -1.94 5.08
N ILE A 433 14.14 -1.45 5.13
CA ILE A 433 14.56 -0.55 6.21
C ILE A 433 13.79 0.78 6.18
N ILE A 434 13.58 1.35 4.98
CA ILE A 434 12.76 2.56 4.84
C ILE A 434 11.33 2.29 5.35
N HIS A 435 10.76 1.14 5.04
CA HIS A 435 9.43 0.74 5.45
C HIS A 435 9.36 0.56 6.97
N GLU A 436 10.19 -0.32 7.54
CA GLU A 436 10.11 -0.67 8.96
C GLU A 436 10.50 0.48 9.91
N VAL A 437 11.46 1.31 9.53
CA VAL A 437 11.79 2.53 10.28
C VAL A 437 10.68 3.58 10.11
N GLY A 438 10.06 3.65 8.93
CA GLY A 438 8.92 4.51 8.65
C GLY A 438 7.71 4.25 9.56
N HIS A 439 7.49 2.99 9.94
CA HIS A 439 6.46 2.60 10.89
C HIS A 439 6.58 3.27 12.28
N ASN A 440 7.72 3.81 12.65
CA ASN A 440 7.79 4.65 13.86
C ASN A 440 6.84 5.85 13.79
N TYR A 441 6.51 6.33 12.58
CA TYR A 441 5.54 7.41 12.38
C TYR A 441 4.11 6.86 12.29
N TYR A 442 3.89 5.84 11.48
CA TYR A 442 2.63 5.13 11.25
C TYR A 442 2.87 3.62 11.40
N PRO A 443 2.47 2.92 12.47
CA PRO A 443 1.51 3.33 13.49
C PRO A 443 2.12 3.62 14.87
N MET A 444 3.46 3.59 15.07
CA MET A 444 4.03 3.64 16.43
C MET A 444 3.75 4.97 17.15
N ILE A 445 3.69 6.09 16.43
CA ILE A 445 3.37 7.40 16.99
C ILE A 445 1.92 7.79 16.68
N ILE A 446 1.44 7.60 15.44
CA ILE A 446 0.06 7.84 15.03
C ILE A 446 -0.65 6.49 15.14
N ASN A 447 -1.09 6.16 16.34
CA ASN A 447 -1.42 4.83 16.83
C ASN A 447 -2.81 4.34 16.39
N SER A 448 -2.98 4.04 15.10
CA SER A 448 -4.22 3.47 14.58
C SER A 448 -4.51 2.06 15.11
N ASP A 449 -5.78 1.63 15.02
CA ASP A 449 -6.19 0.27 15.40
C ASP A 449 -5.93 -0.72 14.25
N GLU A 450 -4.79 -1.35 14.27
CA GLU A 450 -4.34 -2.32 13.24
C GLU A 450 -5.14 -3.63 13.26
N ARG A 451 -5.82 -3.95 14.35
CA ARG A 451 -6.76 -5.07 14.42
C ARG A 451 -7.99 -4.85 13.55
N GLN A 452 -8.31 -3.59 13.24
CA GLN A 452 -9.44 -3.19 12.42
C GLN A 452 -9.02 -2.79 11.01
N TRP A 453 -7.99 -1.94 10.88
CA TRP A 453 -7.66 -1.20 9.66
C TRP A 453 -6.16 -1.23 9.35
N THR A 454 -5.69 -2.34 8.80
CA THR A 454 -4.28 -2.51 8.42
C THR A 454 -3.79 -1.41 7.46
N TRP A 455 -4.66 -0.86 6.61
CA TRP A 455 -4.26 0.17 5.65
C TRP A 455 -3.81 1.50 6.31
N MET A 456 -4.27 1.81 7.53
CA MET A 456 -3.85 3.03 8.25
C MET A 456 -2.43 2.92 8.80
N ASP A 457 -1.96 1.73 8.95
CA ASP A 457 -0.61 1.35 9.27
C ASP A 457 0.19 1.20 7.97
N GLU A 458 0.00 0.11 7.27
CA GLU A 458 0.77 -0.32 6.11
C GLU A 458 0.61 0.59 4.89
N GLY A 459 -0.60 1.06 4.65
CA GLY A 459 -0.91 1.87 3.48
C GLY A 459 -0.34 3.28 3.56
N LEU A 460 -0.52 3.95 4.71
CA LEU A 460 0.04 5.28 4.93
C LEU A 460 1.57 5.23 4.93
N ASN A 461 2.14 4.22 5.59
CA ASN A 461 3.58 4.01 5.61
C ASN A 461 4.14 3.71 4.22
N THR A 462 3.51 2.81 3.44
CA THR A 462 3.93 2.47 2.06
C THR A 462 3.91 3.71 1.14
N PHE A 463 2.94 4.61 1.32
CA PHE A 463 2.91 5.84 0.54
C PHE A 463 4.14 6.72 0.83
N VAL A 464 4.47 6.96 2.11
CA VAL A 464 5.65 7.79 2.47
C VAL A 464 6.95 7.05 2.12
N GLN A 465 7.00 5.72 2.27
CA GLN A 465 8.10 4.88 1.79
C GLN A 465 8.35 5.10 0.29
N TYR A 466 7.30 5.11 -0.52
CA TYR A 466 7.43 5.36 -1.95
C TYR A 466 8.10 6.73 -2.21
N LEU A 467 7.67 7.79 -1.53
CA LEU A 467 8.30 9.11 -1.66
C LEU A 467 9.77 9.10 -1.22
N ALA A 468 10.10 8.41 -0.13
CA ALA A 468 11.47 8.25 0.33
C ALA A 468 12.34 7.44 -0.65
N GLN A 469 11.80 6.40 -1.26
CA GLN A 469 12.49 5.62 -2.29
C GLN A 469 12.80 6.44 -3.54
N GLN A 470 11.87 7.29 -3.99
CA GLN A 470 12.12 8.22 -5.11
C GLN A 470 13.20 9.27 -4.77
N ALA A 471 13.36 9.62 -3.50
CA ALA A 471 14.41 10.53 -3.03
C ALA A 471 15.77 9.85 -2.78
N TRP A 472 15.82 8.51 -2.78
CA TRP A 472 17.07 7.76 -2.59
C TRP A 472 17.99 7.82 -3.81
N GLU A 473 17.47 7.50 -4.98
CA GLU A 473 18.17 7.61 -6.28
C GLU A 473 17.18 7.67 -7.43
N GLU A 474 17.60 8.23 -8.57
CA GLU A 474 16.79 8.26 -9.79
C GLU A 474 16.45 6.85 -10.27
N ASN A 475 15.19 6.64 -10.70
CA ASN A 475 14.68 5.33 -11.16
C ASN A 475 14.80 4.20 -10.12
N TYR A 476 14.63 4.52 -8.83
CA TYR A 476 14.54 3.51 -7.79
C TYR A 476 13.46 2.47 -8.16
N PRO A 477 13.74 1.16 -8.11
CA PRO A 477 12.79 0.12 -8.54
C PRO A 477 11.71 -0.12 -7.48
N ALA A 478 10.87 0.89 -7.23
CA ALA A 478 9.70 0.76 -6.36
C ALA A 478 8.68 -0.18 -7.02
N SER A 479 8.05 -1.03 -6.22
CA SER A 479 7.00 -1.96 -6.66
C SER A 479 5.61 -1.59 -6.15
N ARG A 480 5.48 -0.44 -5.47
CA ARG A 480 4.24 0.08 -4.88
C ARG A 480 4.27 1.60 -4.93
N GLY A 481 3.10 2.23 -4.99
CA GLY A 481 2.94 3.69 -5.01
C GLY A 481 2.56 4.24 -6.38
N GLU A 482 3.12 3.73 -7.48
CA GLU A 482 2.72 4.11 -8.83
C GLU A 482 1.32 3.57 -9.16
N PRO A 483 0.42 4.39 -9.75
CA PRO A 483 -0.91 3.94 -10.12
C PRO A 483 -0.92 2.72 -11.06
N ARG A 484 0.01 2.65 -12.00
CA ARG A 484 0.13 1.51 -12.94
C ARG A 484 0.47 0.17 -12.27
N GLU A 485 1.14 0.18 -11.12
CA GLU A 485 1.56 -1.04 -10.43
C GLU A 485 0.39 -1.74 -9.71
N ILE A 486 -0.74 -1.05 -9.49
CA ILE A 486 -1.92 -1.64 -8.86
C ILE A 486 -2.93 -2.22 -9.87
N VAL A 487 -2.76 -1.96 -11.16
CA VAL A 487 -3.71 -2.31 -12.22
C VAL A 487 -4.06 -3.80 -12.23
N ASP A 488 -3.06 -4.69 -12.13
CA ASP A 488 -3.30 -6.14 -12.14
C ASP A 488 -4.12 -6.62 -10.94
N TYR A 489 -3.95 -5.99 -9.77
CA TYR A 489 -4.79 -6.25 -8.61
C TYR A 489 -6.21 -5.76 -8.84
N MET A 490 -6.40 -4.55 -9.38
CA MET A 490 -7.73 -3.99 -9.64
C MET A 490 -8.51 -4.77 -10.72
N ARG A 491 -7.83 -5.52 -11.60
CA ARG A 491 -8.45 -6.49 -12.52
C ARG A 491 -8.87 -7.79 -11.85
N SER A 492 -8.30 -8.10 -10.69
CA SER A 492 -8.56 -9.36 -9.98
C SER A 492 -10.00 -9.41 -9.45
N ARG A 493 -10.60 -10.61 -9.50
CA ARG A 493 -11.88 -10.89 -8.82
C ARG A 493 -11.71 -11.22 -7.35
N ASP A 494 -10.48 -11.55 -6.92
CA ASP A 494 -10.14 -11.93 -5.54
C ASP A 494 -9.68 -10.69 -4.77
N GLN A 495 -10.54 -9.69 -4.66
CA GLN A 495 -10.29 -8.47 -3.89
C GLN A 495 -11.47 -8.14 -2.98
N VAL A 496 -11.17 -7.35 -1.96
CA VAL A 496 -12.15 -6.80 -1.02
C VAL A 496 -11.87 -5.30 -0.85
N PRO A 497 -12.84 -4.50 -0.39
CA PRO A 497 -12.59 -3.09 -0.08
C PRO A 497 -11.41 -2.90 0.90
N ILE A 498 -10.68 -1.79 0.80
CA ILE A 498 -9.58 -1.44 1.73
C ILE A 498 -10.10 -1.38 3.18
N MET A 499 -11.33 -0.93 3.38
CA MET A 499 -11.98 -0.83 4.71
C MET A 499 -12.33 -2.17 5.34
N THR A 500 -12.04 -3.28 4.69
CA THR A 500 -12.27 -4.64 5.22
C THR A 500 -11.41 -4.89 6.46
N ASN A 501 -11.95 -5.63 7.42
CA ASN A 501 -11.24 -6.03 8.63
C ASN A 501 -9.95 -6.81 8.32
N SER A 502 -8.91 -6.56 9.09
CA SER A 502 -7.55 -7.08 8.90
C SER A 502 -7.46 -8.60 8.73
N GLU A 503 -8.28 -9.37 9.46
CA GLU A 503 -8.28 -10.84 9.36
C GLU A 503 -9.06 -11.38 8.14
N SER A 504 -9.74 -10.51 7.39
CA SER A 504 -10.57 -10.88 6.23
C SER A 504 -10.02 -10.36 4.91
N LEU A 505 -8.81 -9.80 4.90
CA LEU A 505 -8.19 -9.26 3.70
C LEU A 505 -7.79 -10.36 2.72
N LEU A 506 -8.19 -10.19 1.46
CA LEU A 506 -7.70 -10.98 0.34
C LEU A 506 -6.51 -10.26 -0.30
N GLN A 507 -5.52 -11.02 -0.79
CA GLN A 507 -4.29 -10.46 -1.38
C GLN A 507 -3.69 -9.35 -0.49
N PHE A 508 -3.39 -9.68 0.75
CA PHE A 508 -3.03 -8.76 1.84
C PHE A 508 -2.06 -7.64 1.43
N GLY A 509 -0.95 -7.98 0.75
CA GLY A 509 0.05 -7.01 0.31
C GLY A 509 -0.45 -6.02 -0.76
N ASN A 510 -1.45 -6.40 -1.57
CA ASN A 510 -2.07 -5.50 -2.54
C ASN A 510 -3.14 -4.63 -1.87
N ASN A 511 -3.97 -5.22 -1.02
CA ASN A 511 -5.08 -4.52 -0.37
C ASN A 511 -4.60 -3.50 0.67
N ALA A 512 -3.76 -3.92 1.62
CA ALA A 512 -3.37 -3.08 2.75
C ALA A 512 -2.22 -2.11 2.43
N TYR A 513 -1.33 -2.45 1.49
CA TYR A 513 -0.13 -1.67 1.14
C TYR A 513 -0.29 -0.93 -0.18
N ALA A 514 -0.39 -1.69 -1.29
CA ALA A 514 -0.22 -1.12 -2.62
C ALA A 514 -1.40 -0.25 -3.06
N LYS A 515 -2.66 -0.70 -2.85
CA LYS A 515 -3.85 0.04 -3.27
C LYS A 515 -4.02 1.36 -2.50
N PRO A 516 -3.89 1.41 -1.16
CA PRO A 516 -3.94 2.70 -0.46
C PRO A 516 -2.80 3.64 -0.87
N ALA A 517 -1.57 3.14 -1.01
CA ALA A 517 -0.43 3.97 -1.42
C ALA A 517 -0.62 4.55 -2.82
N ALA A 518 -1.11 3.75 -3.78
CA ALA A 518 -1.44 4.24 -5.13
C ALA A 518 -2.57 5.30 -5.10
N GLY A 519 -3.61 5.09 -4.28
CA GLY A 519 -4.68 6.07 -4.09
C GLY A 519 -4.18 7.40 -3.53
N LEU A 520 -3.32 7.36 -2.52
CA LEU A 520 -2.72 8.57 -1.94
C LEU A 520 -1.80 9.28 -2.94
N ASN A 521 -1.10 8.52 -3.79
CA ASN A 521 -0.30 9.10 -4.86
C ASN A 521 -1.17 9.78 -5.93
N ILE A 522 -2.30 9.17 -6.31
CA ILE A 522 -3.29 9.80 -7.21
C ILE A 522 -3.83 11.10 -6.60
N LEU A 523 -4.18 11.10 -5.31
CA LEU A 523 -4.62 12.31 -4.61
C LEU A 523 -3.56 13.41 -4.66
N ARG A 524 -2.29 13.03 -4.40
CA ARG A 524 -1.17 13.97 -4.35
C ARG A 524 -0.79 14.54 -5.71
N GLU A 525 -0.70 13.70 -6.75
CA GLU A 525 -0.17 14.13 -8.05
C GLU A 525 -1.25 14.66 -8.99
N THR A 526 -2.48 14.10 -8.90
CA THR A 526 -3.52 14.31 -9.91
C THR A 526 -4.69 15.13 -9.40
N ILE A 527 -5.14 14.93 -8.16
CA ILE A 527 -6.40 15.53 -7.66
C ILE A 527 -6.12 16.82 -6.88
N LEU A 528 -5.32 16.78 -5.83
CA LEU A 528 -5.03 17.93 -4.96
C LEU A 528 -3.80 18.75 -5.39
N GLY A 529 -2.83 18.09 -6.02
CA GLY A 529 -1.49 18.63 -6.22
C GLY A 529 -0.62 18.48 -4.96
N ARG A 530 0.71 18.46 -5.17
CA ARG A 530 1.71 18.15 -4.13
C ARG A 530 1.64 19.07 -2.91
N GLU A 531 1.53 20.36 -3.14
CA GLU A 531 1.59 21.36 -2.07
C GLU A 531 0.42 21.20 -1.10
N LEU A 532 -0.79 21.11 -1.63
CA LEU A 532 -2.01 21.02 -0.83
C LEU A 532 -2.15 19.67 -0.14
N PHE A 533 -1.83 18.57 -0.86
CA PHE A 533 -1.83 17.24 -0.28
C PHE A 533 -0.80 17.12 0.85
N ASP A 534 0.45 17.54 0.62
CA ASP A 534 1.52 17.42 1.61
C ASP A 534 1.20 18.24 2.87
N TYR A 535 0.52 19.38 2.72
CA TYR A 535 0.00 20.17 3.84
C TYR A 535 -1.05 19.41 4.63
N ALA A 536 -2.08 18.88 3.97
CA ALA A 536 -3.18 18.16 4.62
C ALA A 536 -2.71 16.88 5.32
N PHE A 537 -1.80 16.14 4.68
CA PHE A 537 -1.21 14.92 5.25
C PHE A 537 -0.36 15.21 6.50
N LYS A 538 0.37 16.32 6.50
CA LYS A 538 1.08 16.82 7.69
C LYS A 538 0.13 17.21 8.82
N GLU A 539 -0.97 17.90 8.50
CA GLU A 539 -2.00 18.25 9.49
C GLU A 539 -2.57 17.01 10.18
N TYR A 540 -2.86 15.94 9.42
CA TYR A 540 -3.27 14.67 10.01
C TYR A 540 -2.22 14.14 11.00
N ALA A 541 -0.96 14.11 10.62
CA ALA A 541 0.11 13.64 11.48
C ALA A 541 0.25 14.52 12.76
N GLN A 542 0.15 15.85 12.64
CA GLN A 542 0.22 16.77 13.78
C GLN A 542 -0.97 16.63 14.73
N ARG A 543 -2.19 16.50 14.20
CA ARG A 543 -3.41 16.34 15.00
C ARG A 543 -3.39 15.04 15.82
N TRP A 544 -2.86 13.96 15.23
CA TRP A 544 -2.96 12.61 15.79
C TRP A 544 -1.64 12.04 16.35
N LYS A 545 -0.55 12.79 16.39
CA LYS A 545 0.69 12.33 17.05
C LYS A 545 0.42 11.92 18.50
N PHE A 546 0.88 10.74 18.88
CA PHE A 546 0.66 10.10 20.18
C PHE A 546 -0.82 9.94 20.54
N LYS A 547 -1.67 9.76 19.53
CA LYS A 547 -3.11 9.52 19.67
C LYS A 547 -3.57 8.41 18.75
N ARG A 548 -4.84 8.01 18.90
CA ARG A 548 -5.43 6.89 18.15
C ARG A 548 -6.50 7.38 17.18
N PRO A 549 -6.14 7.66 15.90
CA PRO A 549 -7.09 8.02 14.87
C PRO A 549 -7.89 6.82 14.37
N THR A 550 -9.04 7.11 13.77
CA THR A 550 -9.85 6.19 12.97
C THR A 550 -9.81 6.61 11.49
N PRO A 551 -10.32 5.78 10.54
CA PRO A 551 -10.46 6.19 9.14
C PRO A 551 -11.22 7.51 8.95
N ALA A 552 -12.30 7.71 9.72
CA ALA A 552 -13.08 8.95 9.66
C ALA A 552 -12.24 10.19 10.01
N ASP A 553 -11.34 10.06 10.98
CA ASP A 553 -10.45 11.17 11.37
C ASP A 553 -9.45 11.52 10.25
N PHE A 554 -8.97 10.50 9.53
CA PHE A 554 -8.10 10.70 8.38
C PHE A 554 -8.85 11.38 7.23
N PHE A 555 -9.99 10.84 6.81
CA PHE A 555 -10.76 11.38 5.68
C PHE A 555 -11.18 12.82 5.95
N ARG A 556 -11.77 13.09 7.11
CA ARG A 556 -12.17 14.45 7.52
C ARG A 556 -11.01 15.40 7.62
N THR A 557 -9.85 14.97 8.14
CA THR A 557 -8.66 15.84 8.20
C THR A 557 -8.18 16.22 6.81
N MET A 558 -8.14 15.26 5.88
CA MET A 558 -7.71 15.54 4.51
C MET A 558 -8.65 16.53 3.82
N GLU A 559 -9.95 16.43 4.01
CA GLU A 559 -10.94 17.35 3.46
C GLU A 559 -10.92 18.72 4.15
N ASP A 560 -10.90 18.77 5.48
CA ASP A 560 -10.84 20.02 6.25
C ASP A 560 -9.59 20.84 5.91
N ALA A 561 -8.43 20.19 5.86
CA ALA A 561 -7.16 20.87 5.59
C ALA A 561 -6.99 21.24 4.11
N SER A 562 -7.55 20.50 3.18
CA SER A 562 -7.47 20.81 1.74
C SER A 562 -8.61 21.73 1.26
N GLY A 563 -9.72 21.80 2.00
CA GLY A 563 -10.94 22.48 1.57
C GLY A 563 -11.60 21.85 0.33
N THR A 564 -11.36 20.56 0.09
CA THR A 564 -11.84 19.82 -1.09
C THR A 564 -12.75 18.67 -0.68
N ASP A 565 -13.93 18.56 -1.29
CA ASP A 565 -14.83 17.40 -1.16
C ASP A 565 -14.18 16.19 -1.84
N LEU A 566 -13.79 15.19 -1.05
CA LEU A 566 -13.15 13.95 -1.50
C LEU A 566 -14.03 12.71 -1.23
N ASP A 567 -15.26 12.86 -0.79
CA ASP A 567 -16.17 11.77 -0.46
C ASP A 567 -16.32 10.76 -1.59
N TRP A 568 -16.40 11.24 -2.84
CA TRP A 568 -16.46 10.40 -4.04
C TRP A 568 -15.21 9.52 -4.19
N PHE A 569 -14.04 10.07 -3.85
CA PHE A 569 -12.78 9.35 -3.94
C PHE A 569 -12.66 8.31 -2.83
N TRP A 570 -12.93 8.71 -1.57
CA TRP A 570 -12.91 7.78 -0.44
C TRP A 570 -13.88 6.63 -0.66
N ARG A 571 -15.12 6.93 -1.08
CA ARG A 571 -16.16 5.94 -1.41
C ARG A 571 -15.67 4.96 -2.46
N GLY A 572 -15.19 5.42 -3.59
CA GLY A 572 -14.73 4.59 -4.70
C GLY A 572 -13.50 3.77 -4.33
N TRP A 573 -12.46 4.43 -3.82
CA TRP A 573 -11.16 3.81 -3.62
C TRP A 573 -11.09 2.90 -2.39
N PHE A 574 -11.72 3.30 -1.26
CA PHE A 574 -11.62 2.61 0.02
C PHE A 574 -12.79 1.68 0.33
N TYR A 575 -14.02 2.02 -0.10
CA TYR A 575 -15.23 1.27 0.26
C TYR A 575 -15.72 0.33 -0.83
N THR A 576 -15.19 0.41 -2.08
CA THR A 576 -15.58 -0.48 -3.17
C THR A 576 -14.41 -1.25 -3.76
N THR A 577 -14.72 -2.19 -4.68
CA THR A 577 -13.75 -2.91 -5.50
C THR A 577 -13.85 -2.52 -6.97
N ASP A 578 -14.58 -1.44 -7.27
CA ASP A 578 -14.71 -0.92 -8.63
C ASP A 578 -13.32 -0.51 -9.16
N PRO A 579 -12.93 -0.93 -10.37
CA PRO A 579 -11.70 -0.44 -11.00
C PRO A 579 -11.93 0.89 -11.71
N VAL A 580 -10.85 1.55 -12.04
CA VAL A 580 -10.85 2.65 -13.01
C VAL A 580 -10.76 2.07 -14.42
N ASP A 581 -11.69 2.41 -15.28
CA ASP A 581 -11.68 2.08 -16.71
C ASP A 581 -12.57 3.12 -17.44
N ILE A 582 -11.93 4.09 -18.09
CA ILE A 582 -12.62 5.18 -18.80
C ILE A 582 -12.33 5.06 -20.28
N SER A 583 -13.37 4.70 -21.07
CA SER A 583 -13.27 4.46 -22.49
C SER A 583 -13.60 5.71 -23.30
N ILE A 584 -12.84 5.97 -24.36
CA ILE A 584 -13.25 6.84 -25.46
C ILE A 584 -14.08 6.00 -26.43
N ASP A 585 -15.40 6.18 -26.43
CA ASP A 585 -16.31 5.37 -27.25
C ASP A 585 -16.35 5.83 -28.71
N GLY A 586 -16.27 7.14 -28.92
CA GLY A 586 -16.28 7.72 -30.24
C GLY A 586 -16.09 9.23 -30.23
N ILE A 587 -15.79 9.78 -31.42
CA ILE A 587 -15.65 11.22 -31.61
C ILE A 587 -16.40 11.59 -32.87
N SER A 588 -17.27 12.60 -32.75
CA SER A 588 -17.99 13.20 -33.88
C SER A 588 -17.52 14.62 -34.06
N GLU A 589 -17.04 14.93 -35.24
CA GLU A 589 -16.72 16.31 -35.64
C GLU A 589 -17.96 17.02 -36.17
N TYR A 590 -18.22 18.22 -35.70
CA TYR A 590 -19.28 19.09 -36.19
C TYR A 590 -18.68 20.35 -36.80
N GLY A 591 -18.85 20.50 -38.09
CA GLY A 591 -18.52 21.76 -38.77
C GLY A 591 -19.60 22.81 -38.50
N VAL A 592 -19.20 24.04 -38.24
CA VAL A 592 -20.13 25.16 -38.18
C VAL A 592 -20.58 25.48 -39.62
N SER A 593 -21.86 25.22 -39.94
CA SER A 593 -22.43 25.61 -41.24
C SER A 593 -22.48 27.13 -41.37
N SER A 594 -21.66 27.67 -42.26
CA SER A 594 -21.71 29.10 -42.61
C SER A 594 -22.92 29.47 -43.47
N LYS A 595 -23.72 28.47 -43.90
CA LYS A 595 -24.75 28.56 -44.94
C LYS A 595 -24.23 29.09 -46.29
N ASN A 596 -22.90 29.22 -46.42
CA ASN A 596 -22.30 29.60 -47.71
C ASN A 596 -22.52 28.47 -48.73
N PRO A 597 -23.32 28.67 -49.78
CA PRO A 597 -23.68 27.58 -50.68
C PRO A 597 -22.49 27.02 -51.48
N GLU A 598 -21.44 27.79 -51.70
CA GLU A 598 -20.23 27.31 -52.36
C GLU A 598 -19.52 26.27 -51.48
N THR A 599 -19.38 26.56 -50.20
CA THR A 599 -18.75 25.66 -49.23
C THR A 599 -19.63 24.45 -48.91
N GLU A 600 -20.93 24.68 -48.65
CA GLU A 600 -21.86 23.63 -48.25
C GLU A 600 -22.07 22.58 -49.37
N LYS A 601 -22.26 23.06 -50.64
CA LYS A 601 -22.43 22.13 -51.75
C LYS A 601 -21.14 21.42 -52.12
N ALA A 602 -19.99 22.08 -52.02
CA ALA A 602 -18.68 21.45 -52.21
C ALA A 602 -18.45 20.37 -51.16
N TRP A 603 -18.76 20.63 -49.86
CA TRP A 603 -18.66 19.65 -48.78
C TRP A 603 -19.60 18.45 -49.02
N LYS A 604 -20.86 18.67 -49.34
CA LYS A 604 -21.82 17.60 -49.66
C LYS A 604 -21.36 16.76 -50.85
N LYS A 605 -20.78 17.36 -51.83
CA LYS A 605 -20.23 16.66 -53.00
C LYS A 605 -19.03 15.79 -52.58
N ALA A 606 -18.10 16.35 -51.80
CA ALA A 606 -16.97 15.59 -51.28
C ALA A 606 -17.41 14.41 -50.42
N GLN A 607 -18.44 14.54 -49.57
CA GLN A 607 -19.01 13.44 -48.80
C GLN A 607 -19.62 12.35 -49.71
N LYS A 608 -20.28 12.72 -50.77
CA LYS A 608 -20.82 11.76 -51.75
C LYS A 608 -19.69 11.03 -52.48
N ASP A 609 -18.68 11.79 -52.92
CA ASP A 609 -17.55 11.25 -53.67
C ASP A 609 -16.65 10.34 -52.81
N ALA A 610 -16.64 10.55 -51.50
CA ALA A 610 -15.93 9.69 -50.55
C ALA A 610 -16.63 8.36 -50.24
N GLN A 611 -17.90 8.20 -50.65
CA GLN A 611 -18.61 6.92 -50.47
C GLN A 611 -17.94 5.82 -51.33
N PRO A 612 -17.82 4.59 -50.80
CA PRO A 612 -17.29 3.49 -51.59
C PRO A 612 -18.07 3.26 -52.86
N GLU A 613 -17.37 3.07 -53.97
CA GLU A 613 -18.00 2.75 -55.25
C GLU A 613 -18.74 1.38 -55.13
N SER A 614 -20.01 1.36 -55.51
CA SER A 614 -20.79 0.12 -55.50
C SER A 614 -20.21 -0.93 -56.45
N VAL A 615 -20.40 -2.21 -56.10
CA VAL A 615 -20.00 -3.34 -56.95
C VAL A 615 -20.57 -3.20 -58.35
N THR A 616 -21.84 -2.74 -58.46
CA THR A 616 -22.52 -2.50 -59.75
C THR A 616 -21.82 -1.43 -60.57
N ASN A 617 -21.47 -0.29 -59.97
CA ASN A 617 -20.77 0.77 -60.63
C ASN A 617 -19.40 0.34 -61.13
N ARG A 618 -18.67 -0.41 -60.28
CA ARG A 618 -17.36 -0.98 -60.65
C ARG A 618 -17.47 -1.96 -61.79
N ALA A 619 -18.48 -2.84 -61.77
CA ALA A 619 -18.70 -3.82 -62.86
C ALA A 619 -19.17 -3.16 -64.18
N ASN A 620 -19.85 -2.01 -64.06
CA ASN A 620 -20.36 -1.28 -65.24
C ASN A 620 -19.36 -0.27 -65.81
N LYS A 621 -18.10 -0.26 -65.36
CA LYS A 621 -17.07 0.57 -65.97
C LYS A 621 -16.84 0.15 -67.44
N GLY A 622 -16.92 1.10 -68.32
CA GLY A 622 -16.78 0.86 -69.75
C GLY A 622 -18.04 0.35 -70.46
N MET A 623 -19.18 0.18 -69.72
CA MET A 623 -20.45 -0.17 -70.38
C MET A 623 -20.91 0.97 -71.32
N PRO A 624 -21.27 0.69 -72.57
CA PRO A 624 -21.81 1.72 -73.52
C PRO A 624 -23.03 2.42 -72.95
N ARG A 625 -23.03 3.74 -72.98
CA ARG A 625 -24.16 4.55 -72.49
C ARG A 625 -24.95 5.10 -73.65
N ARG A 626 -26.28 5.13 -73.50
CA ARG A 626 -27.18 5.64 -74.56
C ARG A 626 -26.89 7.09 -74.90
N VAL A 627 -26.69 7.90 -73.82
CA VAL A 627 -26.43 9.34 -74.00
C VAL A 627 -25.09 9.68 -74.67
N ASP A 628 -24.12 8.72 -74.61
CA ASP A 628 -22.82 8.88 -75.28
C ASP A 628 -22.90 8.48 -76.73
N ALA A 629 -23.76 7.54 -77.07
CA ALA A 629 -24.10 7.14 -78.47
C ALA A 629 -25.04 8.13 -79.14
N HIS A 630 -25.82 8.89 -78.37
CA HIS A 630 -26.81 9.82 -78.83
C HIS A 630 -26.68 11.15 -78.06
N PRO A 631 -25.72 12.04 -78.44
CA PRO A 631 -25.42 13.27 -77.72
C PRO A 631 -26.59 14.25 -77.66
N GLU A 632 -27.50 14.17 -78.58
CA GLU A 632 -28.75 14.96 -78.66
C GLU A 632 -29.71 14.72 -77.51
N LEU A 633 -29.52 13.63 -76.73
CA LEU A 633 -30.28 13.35 -75.55
C LEU A 633 -29.73 14.01 -74.26
N LYS A 634 -28.58 14.69 -74.40
CA LYS A 634 -28.04 15.44 -73.30
C LYS A 634 -28.74 16.79 -73.18
N ASP A 635 -29.19 17.12 -71.97
CA ASP A 635 -29.89 18.34 -71.68
C ASP A 635 -29.23 19.19 -70.60
N PHE A 636 -29.98 20.14 -70.04
CA PHE A 636 -29.51 20.96 -68.87
C PHE A 636 -28.99 20.14 -67.72
N TYR A 637 -29.63 18.99 -67.40
CA TYR A 637 -29.30 18.18 -66.24
C TYR A 637 -28.04 17.28 -66.45
N ASN A 638 -27.55 17.15 -67.66
CA ASN A 638 -26.26 16.52 -67.91
C ASN A 638 -25.07 17.47 -67.66
N GLN A 639 -25.34 18.79 -67.63
CA GLN A 639 -24.35 19.84 -67.38
C GLN A 639 -24.34 20.36 -65.98
N HIS A 640 -25.43 20.16 -65.22
CA HIS A 640 -25.64 20.67 -63.85
C HIS A 640 -26.12 19.57 -62.96
N ASP A 641 -25.38 19.34 -61.82
CA ASP A 641 -25.74 18.38 -60.77
C ASP A 641 -26.44 19.08 -59.61
N ASP A 642 -26.89 18.29 -58.64
CA ASP A 642 -27.56 18.81 -57.43
C ASP A 642 -26.66 19.72 -56.60
N PHE A 643 -25.33 19.64 -56.78
CA PHE A 643 -24.33 20.44 -56.08
C PHE A 643 -23.99 21.75 -56.82
N THR A 644 -24.57 22.01 -57.94
CA THR A 644 -24.40 23.30 -58.64
C THR A 644 -25.01 24.43 -57.82
N VAL A 645 -24.22 25.46 -57.49
CA VAL A 645 -24.69 26.61 -56.73
C VAL A 645 -25.50 27.53 -57.61
N THR A 646 -26.76 27.83 -57.25
CA THR A 646 -27.67 28.68 -57.96
C THR A 646 -27.67 30.11 -57.44
N ASN A 647 -28.19 31.06 -58.21
CA ASN A 647 -28.41 32.45 -57.76
C ASN A 647 -29.42 32.55 -56.63
N LYS A 648 -30.38 31.59 -56.52
CA LYS A 648 -31.29 31.48 -55.40
C LYS A 648 -30.51 31.13 -54.10
N ASP A 649 -29.57 30.22 -54.17
CA ASP A 649 -28.71 29.83 -53.02
C ASP A 649 -27.86 31.01 -52.54
N ARG A 650 -27.28 31.80 -53.51
CA ARG A 650 -26.44 32.97 -53.18
C ARG A 650 -27.24 34.08 -52.53
N ASN A 651 -28.47 34.38 -53.06
CA ASN A 651 -29.33 35.36 -52.44
C ASN A 651 -29.78 35.01 -51.06
N ALA A 652 -30.17 33.73 -50.80
CA ALA A 652 -30.53 33.25 -49.47
C ALA A 652 -29.34 33.35 -48.45
N TYR A 653 -28.12 33.11 -48.91
CA TYR A 653 -26.93 33.31 -48.11
C TYR A 653 -26.65 34.77 -47.77
N ALA A 654 -26.82 35.67 -48.75
CA ALA A 654 -26.65 37.12 -48.56
C ALA A 654 -27.67 37.68 -47.54
N GLU A 655 -28.92 37.24 -47.62
CA GLU A 655 -29.96 37.58 -46.64
C GLU A 655 -29.58 37.01 -45.19
N ALA A 656 -29.15 35.76 -45.10
CA ALA A 656 -28.72 35.16 -43.82
C ALA A 656 -27.54 35.92 -43.20
N LEU A 657 -26.55 36.32 -44.00
CA LEU A 657 -25.41 37.12 -43.51
C LEU A 657 -25.84 38.53 -43.06
N ALA A 658 -26.79 39.15 -43.75
CA ALA A 658 -27.28 40.46 -43.37
C ALA A 658 -27.98 40.47 -42.01
N ALA A 659 -28.61 39.36 -41.65
CA ALA A 659 -29.30 39.18 -40.36
C ALA A 659 -28.38 38.92 -39.13
N LEU A 660 -27.09 38.61 -39.35
CA LEU A 660 -26.15 38.36 -38.25
C LEU A 660 -25.60 39.66 -37.66
N GLU A 661 -25.42 39.63 -36.32
CA GLU A 661 -24.69 40.65 -35.59
C GLU A 661 -23.19 40.66 -35.94
N PRO A 662 -22.45 41.75 -35.70
CA PRO A 662 -21.03 41.82 -36.04
C PRO A 662 -20.18 40.70 -35.38
N TRP A 663 -20.41 40.41 -34.13
CA TRP A 663 -19.68 39.35 -33.41
C TRP A 663 -19.97 37.92 -33.93
N GLU A 664 -21.20 37.68 -34.42
CA GLU A 664 -21.58 36.42 -35.07
C GLU A 664 -20.87 36.24 -36.40
N LYS A 665 -20.73 37.31 -37.16
CA LYS A 665 -19.96 37.32 -38.43
C LYS A 665 -18.48 37.01 -38.19
N ASP A 666 -17.92 37.52 -37.10
CA ASP A 666 -16.53 37.26 -36.74
C ASP A 666 -16.31 35.81 -36.22
N LEU A 667 -17.29 35.26 -35.52
CA LEU A 667 -17.28 33.86 -35.11
C LEU A 667 -17.25 32.89 -36.31
N LEU A 668 -18.04 33.18 -37.35
CA LEU A 668 -18.04 32.39 -38.61
C LEU A 668 -16.68 32.40 -39.34
N LYS A 669 -15.88 33.45 -39.16
CA LYS A 669 -14.54 33.57 -39.79
C LYS A 669 -13.45 32.79 -39.02
N GLN A 670 -13.66 32.43 -37.74
CA GLN A 670 -12.63 31.84 -36.91
C GLN A 670 -12.26 30.40 -37.26
N GLY A 671 -13.14 29.70 -38.04
CA GLY A 671 -12.83 28.33 -38.51
C GLY A 671 -12.65 27.29 -37.39
N LYS A 672 -13.32 27.45 -36.23
CA LYS A 672 -13.24 26.54 -35.09
C LYS A 672 -13.77 25.14 -35.46
N HIS A 673 -13.10 24.12 -34.94
CA HIS A 673 -13.51 22.72 -35.01
C HIS A 673 -14.21 22.33 -33.73
N LEU A 674 -15.40 21.77 -33.82
CA LEU A 674 -16.19 21.31 -32.68
C LEU A 674 -16.25 19.78 -32.66
N TYR A 675 -15.84 19.19 -31.60
CA TYR A 675 -15.89 17.74 -31.42
C TYR A 675 -16.79 17.38 -30.24
N LEU A 676 -17.62 16.37 -30.43
CA LEU A 676 -18.31 15.66 -29.36
C LEU A 676 -17.55 14.38 -29.08
N VAL A 677 -17.02 14.27 -27.87
CA VAL A 677 -16.25 13.11 -27.39
C VAL A 677 -17.13 12.31 -26.45
N ASP A 678 -17.53 11.13 -26.88
CA ASP A 678 -18.31 10.20 -26.09
C ASP A 678 -17.37 9.36 -25.21
N LEU A 679 -17.62 9.38 -23.90
CA LEU A 679 -16.83 8.72 -22.87
C LEU A 679 -17.72 7.84 -22.00
N SER A 680 -17.24 6.62 -21.69
CA SER A 680 -17.88 5.70 -20.75
C SER A 680 -16.99 5.41 -19.57
N ASN A 681 -17.57 5.41 -18.37
CA ASN A 681 -16.97 4.84 -17.18
C ASN A 681 -17.35 3.34 -17.10
N VAL A 682 -16.48 2.51 -17.65
CA VAL A 682 -16.67 1.05 -17.76
C VAL A 682 -16.38 0.35 -16.42
N GLY A 683 -15.38 0.85 -15.69
CA GLY A 683 -14.93 0.27 -14.44
C GLY A 683 -15.84 0.55 -13.25
N GLY A 684 -16.57 1.64 -13.29
CA GLY A 684 -17.49 2.06 -12.21
C GLY A 684 -16.90 3.08 -11.23
N MET A 685 -15.58 3.14 -11.04
CA MET A 685 -14.95 4.18 -10.23
C MET A 685 -14.86 5.48 -11.01
N VAL A 686 -15.35 6.58 -10.45
CA VAL A 686 -15.22 7.89 -11.07
C VAL A 686 -13.83 8.47 -10.85
N MET A 687 -13.29 9.11 -11.89
CA MET A 687 -11.97 9.77 -11.85
C MET A 687 -11.98 11.02 -12.72
N PRO A 688 -11.06 11.97 -12.51
CA PRO A 688 -10.86 13.09 -13.44
C PRO A 688 -10.55 12.59 -14.87
N LEU A 689 -10.93 13.38 -15.87
CA LEU A 689 -10.49 13.13 -17.23
C LEU A 689 -9.20 13.91 -17.50
N ILE A 690 -8.21 13.20 -18.06
CA ILE A 690 -6.92 13.79 -18.44
C ILE A 690 -6.75 13.55 -19.93
N LEU A 691 -7.19 14.53 -20.72
CA LEU A 691 -7.33 14.41 -22.16
C LEU A 691 -6.12 15.05 -22.88
N GLU A 692 -5.20 14.27 -23.42
CA GLU A 692 -4.17 14.77 -24.34
C GLU A 692 -4.77 14.87 -25.73
N ILE A 693 -4.87 16.11 -26.25
CA ILE A 693 -5.41 16.43 -27.56
C ILE A 693 -4.24 16.71 -28.51
N GLU A 694 -4.20 16.01 -29.65
CA GLU A 694 -3.22 16.20 -30.69
C GLU A 694 -3.87 16.86 -31.90
N LEU A 695 -3.34 18.01 -32.35
CA LEU A 695 -3.81 18.80 -33.51
C LEU A 695 -3.04 18.40 -34.77
N LYS A 696 -3.59 18.73 -35.91
CA LYS A 696 -3.01 18.46 -37.25
C LYS A 696 -1.61 19.05 -37.43
N SER A 697 -1.29 20.14 -36.79
CA SER A 697 0.06 20.74 -36.75
C SER A 697 1.08 19.93 -35.97
N GLY A 698 0.66 18.91 -35.23
CA GLY A 698 1.48 18.16 -34.27
C GLY A 698 1.54 18.78 -32.87
N LYS A 699 0.88 19.93 -32.66
CA LYS A 699 0.75 20.54 -31.33
C LYS A 699 -0.07 19.64 -30.43
N LYS A 700 0.41 19.41 -29.19
CA LYS A 700 -0.28 18.68 -28.14
C LYS A 700 -0.52 19.57 -26.93
N TYR A 701 -1.65 19.35 -26.26
CA TYR A 701 -1.95 19.94 -24.95
C TYR A 701 -2.86 19.03 -24.16
N VAL A 702 -2.87 19.19 -22.83
CA VAL A 702 -3.68 18.37 -21.92
C VAL A 702 -4.79 19.22 -21.34
N GLU A 703 -6.03 18.75 -21.49
CA GLU A 703 -7.21 19.28 -20.81
C GLU A 703 -7.51 18.40 -19.60
N ARG A 704 -7.59 19.03 -18.40
CA ARG A 704 -7.92 18.34 -17.16
C ARG A 704 -9.35 18.70 -16.76
N VAL A 705 -10.22 17.69 -16.67
CA VAL A 705 -11.62 17.83 -16.29
C VAL A 705 -11.83 17.16 -14.95
N PRO A 706 -12.35 17.86 -13.93
CA PRO A 706 -12.54 17.29 -12.61
C PRO A 706 -13.54 16.13 -12.62
N ALA A 707 -13.45 15.26 -11.60
CA ALA A 707 -14.28 14.05 -11.49
C ALA A 707 -15.78 14.36 -11.44
N GLU A 708 -16.16 15.56 -11.03
CA GLU A 708 -17.54 16.07 -10.97
C GLU A 708 -18.24 16.07 -12.34
N VAL A 709 -17.52 15.93 -13.43
CA VAL A 709 -18.10 15.73 -14.77
C VAL A 709 -19.05 14.51 -14.80
N TRP A 710 -18.81 13.53 -13.93
CA TRP A 710 -19.61 12.32 -13.80
C TRP A 710 -20.84 12.47 -12.88
N ARG A 711 -21.01 13.61 -12.21
CA ARG A 711 -22.03 13.79 -11.14
C ARG A 711 -23.46 13.50 -11.61
N TYR A 712 -23.82 13.91 -12.81
CA TYR A 712 -25.17 13.70 -13.38
C TYR A 712 -25.31 12.42 -14.19
N SER A 713 -24.22 11.79 -14.57
CA SER A 713 -24.20 10.56 -15.35
C SER A 713 -22.91 9.79 -15.06
N PRO A 714 -22.93 8.90 -14.06
CA PRO A 714 -21.72 8.19 -13.62
C PRO A 714 -21.24 7.12 -14.61
N LYS A 715 -22.05 6.78 -15.62
CA LYS A 715 -21.73 5.73 -16.59
C LYS A 715 -21.30 6.27 -17.95
N LYS A 716 -21.88 7.40 -18.42
CA LYS A 716 -21.66 7.91 -19.79
C LYS A 716 -21.82 9.43 -19.88
N ILE A 717 -20.90 10.08 -20.55
CA ILE A 717 -20.95 11.51 -20.80
C ILE A 717 -20.50 11.79 -22.24
N THR A 718 -20.90 12.97 -22.75
CA THR A 718 -20.37 13.52 -23.98
C THR A 718 -19.71 14.86 -23.67
N LYS A 719 -18.40 14.97 -23.90
CA LYS A 719 -17.62 16.20 -23.67
C LYS A 719 -17.49 16.98 -24.97
N VAL A 720 -17.75 18.29 -24.89
CA VAL A 720 -17.49 19.20 -26.02
C VAL A 720 -16.02 19.62 -25.99
N VAL A 721 -15.33 19.46 -27.11
CA VAL A 721 -13.95 19.94 -27.31
C VAL A 721 -13.95 20.88 -28.52
N ILE A 722 -13.38 22.07 -28.34
CA ILE A 722 -13.29 23.10 -29.41
C ILE A 722 -11.81 23.37 -29.67
N THR A 723 -11.40 23.28 -30.93
CA THR A 723 -9.99 23.47 -31.31
C THR A 723 -9.88 24.48 -32.45
N ASP A 724 -8.72 25.10 -32.58
CA ASP A 724 -8.42 26.04 -33.70
C ASP A 724 -8.00 25.32 -34.98
N GLU A 725 -7.55 24.07 -34.85
CA GLU A 725 -7.11 23.20 -35.94
C GLU A 725 -7.80 21.84 -35.82
N PRO A 726 -7.88 21.06 -36.90
CA PRO A 726 -8.41 19.69 -36.81
C PRO A 726 -7.69 18.85 -35.77
N MET A 727 -8.45 18.18 -34.92
CA MET A 727 -7.95 17.18 -33.98
C MET A 727 -7.65 15.86 -34.70
N VAL A 728 -6.45 15.34 -34.56
CA VAL A 728 -6.00 14.08 -35.21
C VAL A 728 -5.80 12.96 -34.21
N GLY A 729 -5.77 13.28 -32.94
CA GLY A 729 -5.61 12.29 -31.85
C GLY A 729 -6.16 12.79 -30.52
N LEU A 730 -6.65 11.85 -29.73
CA LEU A 730 -7.08 12.05 -28.35
C LEU A 730 -6.62 10.85 -27.51
N VAL A 731 -6.04 11.10 -26.35
CA VAL A 731 -5.64 10.06 -25.40
C VAL A 731 -6.15 10.43 -24.02
N GLN A 732 -6.91 9.52 -23.40
CA GLN A 732 -7.31 9.60 -21.99
C GLN A 732 -6.19 9.01 -21.14
N ASP A 733 -5.81 9.70 -20.07
CA ASP A 733 -4.78 9.32 -19.11
C ASP A 733 -3.41 8.95 -19.75
N PRO A 734 -2.80 9.90 -20.51
CA PRO A 734 -1.58 9.64 -21.27
C PRO A 734 -0.35 9.32 -20.39
N TYR A 735 -0.40 9.72 -19.11
CA TYR A 735 0.72 9.58 -18.14
C TYR A 735 0.44 8.57 -17.04
N TRP A 736 -0.66 7.78 -17.15
CA TRP A 736 -1.05 6.75 -16.18
C TRP A 736 -1.27 7.30 -14.77
N GLU A 737 -2.00 8.38 -14.70
CA GLU A 737 -2.26 9.11 -13.45
C GLU A 737 -3.43 8.52 -12.63
N THR A 738 -4.29 7.66 -13.21
CA THR A 738 -5.56 7.22 -12.60
C THR A 738 -5.66 5.73 -12.29
N ALA A 739 -4.67 4.92 -12.63
CA ALA A 739 -4.69 3.45 -12.53
C ALA A 739 -5.73 2.78 -13.43
N ASP A 740 -5.99 3.33 -14.63
CA ASP A 740 -6.89 2.74 -15.60
C ASP A 740 -6.46 1.32 -15.98
N ILE A 741 -7.42 0.37 -15.90
CA ILE A 741 -7.13 -1.04 -16.09
C ILE A 741 -7.11 -1.48 -17.55
N ASP A 742 -7.69 -0.70 -18.48
CA ASP A 742 -7.70 -1.01 -19.93
C ASP A 742 -7.28 0.17 -20.78
N THR A 743 -6.01 0.40 -20.92
CA THR A 743 -5.46 1.46 -21.77
C THR A 743 -5.68 1.24 -23.28
N SER A 744 -6.20 0.09 -23.71
CA SER A 744 -6.51 -0.18 -25.12
C SER A 744 -7.73 0.61 -25.63
N ASN A 745 -8.59 1.05 -24.69
CA ASN A 745 -9.78 1.84 -24.98
C ASN A 745 -9.60 3.36 -24.77
N ASN A 746 -8.42 3.81 -24.34
CA ASN A 746 -8.08 5.18 -23.95
C ASN A 746 -7.63 6.07 -25.12
N SER A 747 -7.61 5.60 -26.35
CA SER A 747 -7.10 6.39 -27.49
C SER A 747 -8.04 6.43 -28.66
N TRP A 748 -8.05 7.59 -29.32
CA TRP A 748 -8.69 7.78 -30.61
C TRP A 748 -7.71 8.46 -31.58
N PRO A 749 -7.51 7.93 -32.80
CA PRO A 749 -7.99 6.62 -33.27
C PRO A 749 -7.46 5.46 -32.44
N ARG A 750 -8.21 4.35 -32.39
CA ARG A 750 -7.77 3.15 -31.64
C ARG A 750 -6.39 2.70 -32.11
N LYS A 751 -5.46 2.51 -31.16
CA LYS A 751 -4.11 2.05 -31.44
C LYS A 751 -4.06 0.52 -31.34
N ILE A 752 -3.48 -0.12 -32.36
CA ILE A 752 -3.17 -1.55 -32.28
C ILE A 752 -1.86 -1.69 -31.52
N THR A 753 -1.91 -2.27 -30.33
CA THR A 753 -0.70 -2.58 -29.55
C THR A 753 -0.24 -3.98 -29.94
N PRO A 754 0.96 -4.13 -30.54
CA PRO A 754 1.46 -5.45 -30.91
C PRO A 754 1.74 -6.27 -29.65
N SER A 755 1.15 -7.46 -29.55
CA SER A 755 1.47 -8.43 -28.51
C SER A 755 2.63 -9.32 -28.96
N ARG A 756 3.54 -9.65 -28.03
CA ARG A 756 4.66 -10.55 -28.28
C ARG A 756 4.29 -11.98 -27.91
N LEU A 757 4.31 -12.89 -28.87
CA LEU A 757 4.10 -14.32 -28.64
C LEU A 757 5.44 -14.96 -28.26
N GLU A 758 5.55 -15.54 -27.07
CA GLU A 758 6.70 -16.34 -26.66
C GLU A 758 6.58 -17.76 -27.21
N LEU A 759 7.50 -18.15 -28.06
CA LEU A 759 7.55 -19.50 -28.68
C LEU A 759 8.30 -20.52 -27.83
N PHE A 760 9.02 -20.08 -26.81
CA PHE A 760 9.83 -20.94 -25.97
C PHE A 760 9.11 -21.26 -24.65
N LYS A 761 9.22 -22.49 -24.17
CA LYS A 761 8.80 -22.86 -22.82
C LYS A 761 9.61 -22.06 -21.82
N SER A 762 8.91 -21.42 -20.85
CA SER A 762 9.59 -20.70 -19.78
C SER A 762 10.39 -21.69 -18.93
N GLU A 763 11.70 -21.65 -19.05
CA GLU A 763 12.60 -22.28 -18.07
C GLU A 763 12.63 -21.40 -16.83
N LYS A 764 12.65 -22.01 -15.63
CA LYS A 764 12.88 -21.27 -14.39
C LYS A 764 14.28 -20.67 -14.44
N SER A 765 14.36 -19.40 -14.81
CA SER A 765 15.64 -18.67 -14.72
C SER A 765 16.14 -18.68 -13.27
N PRO A 766 17.41 -19.00 -13.04
CA PRO A 766 18.02 -18.76 -11.74
C PRO A 766 17.85 -17.28 -11.38
N LYS A 767 17.62 -17.00 -10.10
CA LYS A 767 17.49 -15.60 -9.63
C LYS A 767 18.69 -14.81 -10.12
N ASP A 768 18.43 -13.79 -10.94
CA ASP A 768 19.46 -12.96 -11.55
C ASP A 768 20.35 -12.32 -10.48
N ASN A 769 21.64 -12.61 -10.53
CA ASN A 769 22.66 -12.01 -9.68
C ASN A 769 23.83 -11.58 -10.55
N LEU A 770 23.74 -10.39 -11.12
CA LEU A 770 24.69 -9.84 -12.05
C LEU A 770 26.11 -9.80 -11.47
N MET A 771 26.26 -9.53 -10.19
CA MET A 771 27.55 -9.53 -9.47
C MET A 771 28.21 -10.90 -9.52
N ARG A 772 27.46 -11.99 -9.27
CA ARG A 772 27.94 -13.36 -9.43
C ARG A 772 28.18 -13.72 -10.89
N ASP A 773 27.26 -13.33 -11.77
CA ASP A 773 27.28 -13.72 -13.17
C ASP A 773 28.45 -13.07 -13.94
N PHE A 774 28.87 -11.87 -13.51
CA PHE A 774 30.04 -11.17 -14.04
C PHE A 774 31.37 -11.90 -13.72
N HIS A 775 31.43 -12.59 -12.59
CA HIS A 775 32.58 -13.38 -12.17
C HIS A 775 32.49 -14.85 -12.60
N THR A 776 31.45 -15.25 -13.35
CA THR A 776 31.30 -16.61 -13.84
C THR A 776 32.27 -16.82 -15.04
N PRO A 777 33.24 -17.78 -14.97
CA PRO A 777 34.14 -18.02 -16.07
C PRO A 777 33.41 -18.45 -17.35
N LEU A 778 33.85 -17.98 -18.51
CA LEU A 778 33.37 -18.47 -19.79
C LEU A 778 33.69 -19.97 -19.91
N LYS A 779 32.72 -20.76 -20.33
CA LYS A 779 32.92 -22.16 -20.67
C LYS A 779 33.55 -22.26 -22.07
N ASP A 780 34.68 -22.90 -22.19
CA ASP A 780 35.24 -23.27 -23.49
C ASP A 780 34.28 -24.17 -24.27
N LYS A 781 34.28 -24.04 -25.60
CA LYS A 781 33.39 -24.81 -26.49
C LYS A 781 33.51 -26.35 -26.32
N ASN A 782 34.51 -26.81 -25.56
CA ASN A 782 34.78 -28.22 -25.25
C ASN A 782 34.56 -28.62 -23.80
N GLY A 783 33.82 -27.81 -23.01
CA GLY A 783 33.37 -28.17 -21.66
C GLY A 783 34.43 -28.02 -20.55
N GLY A 784 35.59 -27.43 -20.81
CA GLY A 784 36.62 -27.07 -19.81
C GLY A 784 36.49 -25.61 -19.37
N SER A 785 36.81 -25.31 -18.10
CA SER A 785 36.87 -23.94 -17.60
C SER A 785 38.20 -23.28 -17.97
N ALA A 786 38.16 -22.19 -18.75
CA ALA A 786 39.33 -21.34 -18.98
C ALA A 786 39.64 -20.54 -17.70
N LYS A 787 40.89 -20.53 -17.25
CA LYS A 787 41.36 -19.57 -16.24
C LYS A 787 41.39 -18.19 -16.90
N GLY A 788 40.63 -17.24 -16.34
CA GLY A 788 40.66 -15.86 -16.82
C GLY A 788 42.02 -15.23 -16.55
N ASP A 789 42.61 -14.67 -17.58
CA ASP A 789 43.71 -13.73 -17.42
C ASP A 789 43.19 -12.42 -16.86
N GLU A 790 43.90 -11.92 -15.85
CA GLU A 790 43.66 -10.62 -15.20
C GLU A 790 43.90 -9.49 -16.22
N ALA A 791 42.90 -8.58 -16.30
CA ALA A 791 43.09 -7.22 -16.80
C ALA A 791 42.26 -6.24 -15.96
#